data_227faad280f1212482958b38d9acf02b
#
_entry.id   227faad280f1212482958b38d9acf02b
#
_cell.length_a   1.000
_cell.length_b   1.000
_cell.length_c   1.000
_cell.angle_alpha   90.00
_cell.angle_beta   90.00
_cell.angle_gamma   90.00
#
_symmetry.space_group_name_H-M   'P 1'
#
loop_
_entity.id
_entity.type
_entity.pdbx_description
1 polymer ?
#
loop_
_entity_poly.entity_id
_entity_poly.type
_entity_poly.pdbx_seq_one_letter_code
_entity_poly.pdbx_strand_id
1 'polypeptide(L)'
;MDAKQYNALFSFIWNIANDVLVHAFEKGDYKKIILPFMVLRRIDVLLEPTKDDALAKKEFCDSHHLADYTPFLTQVTGYPFYNTSAFTMKTLKNEIDPQRLKMNIIEYFNGFSQDVQDIIDKFKLRQQVDNLTEAGRLGSLLEKFTDENINLSVKPVMMEVTDELGNKQMAERLPGLDNHTMGTIFEELLRKFNEENNVTEAGEHFTPRDYVRLLGQLAIEPIKDKITDNTYTIYDGACGTGGILTIVQEEIERIANQEGKEVRTAIFGQELQPDTYATCKADLMISGNINKFSYRLGTVDHQYIAFGSTISQDGHAGETFDFCISNPPFGTPWKEDLKNWGIGDKKEITDPRFFNGAESFIPDIGDCQILFLANNISRMKDTPLGTRIVEVHNGSSLFTGKAGGGESNLRKYIIEHDLLEAIIQMPDNDFYNTKIATYIWVLTNRKEQRRKGKVQLIDASSIKTPLDKHLGKKNCVTSDQNRETIINLLTSFEENDYSVILDNEEFGYWDVEILHPVKDENGQIVKSKGKIKYSKDKYSLQIPLNHKGGIQQFYNDEVKAKDSEAVLGNATLGYEIRFANYFSRKHDVKETQDLQERICSMQKDVMSLLPKLTDWFRSDNVELKNSKNPIFGKIPSHWTEIQFKYCFEEINETGHPDEEMLCATQNKGVIPQSMYDGSVVAVTKGFENLKLVRIGDFVISLRSFQGGIEYAYYQGIISAAYTILHPVDEDYTEYFKYLFKSSVFINLLKTCVTGIREGQNINYNLLGNKYIPLPPKEEIKGFARLNEVNELIYAFEDNVNTLKEYKKHLISDIITGQIKVC
;
A
#
# COMPACT_ATOMS: atom_id res chain seq x y z
N MET A 1 8.91 -24.85 -0.50
CA MET A 1 7.98 -24.91 0.68
C MET A 1 6.56 -24.80 0.15
N ASP A 2 5.62 -25.59 0.62
CA ASP A 2 4.22 -25.47 0.23
C ASP A 2 3.50 -24.33 1.01
N ALA A 3 2.32 -23.92 0.55
CA ALA A 3 1.57 -22.82 1.16
C ALA A 3 1.19 -23.08 2.65
N LYS A 4 0.95 -24.34 3.02
CA LYS A 4 0.62 -24.73 4.40
C LYS A 4 1.83 -24.59 5.33
N GLN A 5 2.99 -25.03 4.88
CA GLN A 5 4.25 -24.90 5.62
C GLN A 5 4.66 -23.44 5.78
N TYR A 6 4.48 -22.63 4.71
CA TYR A 6 4.70 -21.20 4.72
C TYR A 6 3.82 -20.50 5.77
N ASN A 7 2.50 -20.75 5.73
CA ASN A 7 1.56 -20.16 6.68
C ASN A 7 1.83 -20.59 8.13
N ALA A 8 2.28 -21.83 8.35
CA ALA A 8 2.64 -22.31 9.67
C ALA A 8 3.85 -21.58 10.24
N LEU A 9 4.92 -21.41 9.45
CA LEU A 9 6.12 -20.67 9.86
C LEU A 9 5.82 -19.19 10.10
N PHE A 10 5.10 -18.56 9.19
CA PHE A 10 4.68 -17.17 9.35
C PHE A 10 3.85 -16.96 10.62
N SER A 11 2.84 -17.81 10.84
CA SER A 11 1.99 -17.74 12.03
C SER A 11 2.77 -17.99 13.33
N PHE A 12 3.77 -18.88 13.28
CA PHE A 12 4.62 -19.14 14.43
C PHE A 12 5.43 -17.89 14.83
N ILE A 13 6.14 -17.28 13.85
CA ILE A 13 6.93 -16.09 14.09
C ILE A 13 6.04 -14.93 14.57
N TRP A 14 4.86 -14.77 13.95
CA TRP A 14 3.88 -13.79 14.37
C TRP A 14 3.42 -13.99 15.83
N ASN A 15 3.18 -15.25 16.21
CA ASN A 15 2.73 -15.56 17.57
C ASN A 15 3.83 -15.35 18.64
N ILE A 16 5.13 -15.33 18.27
CA ILE A 16 6.20 -14.97 19.23
C ILE A 16 5.92 -13.59 19.83
N ALA A 17 5.46 -12.62 19.04
CA ALA A 17 5.10 -11.29 19.52
C ALA A 17 4.01 -11.36 20.60
N ASN A 18 2.96 -12.15 20.36
CA ASN A 18 1.85 -12.30 21.29
C ASN A 18 2.21 -13.13 22.53
N ASP A 19 3.04 -14.16 22.39
CA ASP A 19 3.40 -15.07 23.48
C ASP A 19 4.42 -14.44 24.45
N VAL A 20 5.34 -13.62 23.93
CA VAL A 20 6.50 -13.13 24.69
C VAL A 20 6.35 -11.65 25.07
N LEU A 21 5.85 -10.80 24.15
CA LEU A 21 5.91 -9.34 24.30
C LEU A 21 4.62 -8.72 24.86
N VAL A 22 3.48 -9.43 24.78
CA VAL A 22 2.21 -8.94 25.33
C VAL A 22 2.36 -8.59 26.82
N HIS A 23 1.79 -7.47 27.23
CA HIS A 23 1.84 -6.88 28.57
C HIS A 23 3.22 -6.37 29.04
N ALA A 24 4.30 -6.60 28.31
CA ALA A 24 5.64 -6.12 28.62
C ALA A 24 6.09 -4.96 27.73
N PHE A 25 5.57 -4.89 26.49
CA PHE A 25 5.93 -3.90 25.49
C PHE A 25 4.68 -3.33 24.82
N GLU A 26 4.79 -2.13 24.26
CA GLU A 26 3.75 -1.57 23.39
C GLU A 26 3.75 -2.28 22.03
N LYS A 27 2.57 -2.43 21.41
CA LYS A 27 2.47 -3.11 20.10
C LYS A 27 3.37 -2.49 19.03
N GLY A 28 3.57 -1.16 19.07
CA GLY A 28 4.46 -0.44 18.16
C GLY A 28 5.93 -0.86 18.23
N ASP A 29 6.37 -1.42 19.35
CA ASP A 29 7.75 -1.85 19.56
C ASP A 29 8.02 -3.31 19.18
N TYR A 30 6.97 -4.11 18.91
CA TYR A 30 7.14 -5.53 18.57
C TYR A 30 8.02 -5.71 17.34
N LYS A 31 7.85 -4.89 16.30
CA LYS A 31 8.68 -4.93 15.09
C LYS A 31 10.17 -4.72 15.38
N LYS A 32 10.51 -3.83 16.33
CA LYS A 32 11.89 -3.49 16.72
C LYS A 32 12.60 -4.62 17.47
N ILE A 33 11.85 -5.65 17.91
CA ILE A 33 12.37 -6.81 18.63
C ILE A 33 12.32 -8.04 17.73
N ILE A 34 11.16 -8.37 17.18
CA ILE A 34 10.96 -9.62 16.43
C ILE A 34 11.77 -9.68 15.15
N LEU A 35 11.75 -8.62 14.34
CA LEU A 35 12.45 -8.62 13.05
C LEU A 35 13.97 -8.74 13.21
N PRO A 36 14.64 -7.95 14.06
CA PRO A 36 16.07 -8.09 14.25
C PRO A 36 16.48 -9.45 14.81
N PHE A 37 15.74 -10.00 15.78
CA PHE A 37 16.04 -11.32 16.32
C PHE A 37 15.84 -12.44 15.29
N MET A 38 14.85 -12.30 14.39
CA MET A 38 14.66 -13.22 13.28
C MET A 38 15.86 -13.19 12.30
N VAL A 39 16.35 -11.99 11.97
CA VAL A 39 17.57 -11.81 11.14
C VAL A 39 18.77 -12.45 11.80
N LEU A 40 19.02 -12.14 13.07
CA LEU A 40 20.14 -12.73 13.80
C LEU A 40 20.04 -14.26 13.90
N ARG A 41 18.84 -14.79 14.11
CA ARG A 41 18.63 -16.25 14.11
C ARG A 41 18.93 -16.87 12.75
N ARG A 42 18.53 -16.20 11.65
CA ARG A 42 18.90 -16.67 10.31
C ARG A 42 20.40 -16.69 10.11
N ILE A 43 21.13 -15.61 10.45
CA ILE A 43 22.57 -15.51 10.39
C ILE A 43 23.23 -16.60 11.25
N ASP A 44 22.77 -16.78 12.50
CA ASP A 44 23.27 -17.78 13.43
C ASP A 44 23.17 -19.21 12.86
N VAL A 45 22.03 -19.57 12.28
CA VAL A 45 21.80 -20.89 11.67
C VAL A 45 22.68 -21.12 10.44
N LEU A 46 22.92 -20.07 9.62
CA LEU A 46 23.80 -20.16 8.47
C LEU A 46 25.26 -20.37 8.88
N LEU A 47 25.70 -19.78 10.01
CA LEU A 47 27.04 -19.92 10.55
C LEU A 47 27.26 -21.19 11.37
N GLU A 48 26.20 -21.79 11.91
CA GLU A 48 26.27 -22.97 12.80
C GLU A 48 27.15 -24.11 12.27
N PRO A 49 27.09 -24.50 10.95
CA PRO A 49 27.90 -25.59 10.41
C PRO A 49 29.43 -25.34 10.36
N THR A 50 29.84 -24.06 10.36
CA THR A 50 31.25 -23.66 10.23
C THR A 50 31.78 -22.99 11.49
N LYS A 51 31.03 -23.03 12.58
CA LYS A 51 31.35 -22.30 13.82
C LYS A 51 32.68 -22.68 14.41
N ASP A 52 32.95 -23.97 14.55
CA ASP A 52 34.21 -24.47 15.15
C ASP A 52 35.43 -24.17 14.25
N ASP A 53 35.28 -24.30 12.95
CA ASP A 53 36.30 -23.95 11.98
C ASP A 53 36.64 -22.45 11.99
N ALA A 54 35.62 -21.59 12.15
CA ALA A 54 35.80 -20.15 12.26
C ALA A 54 36.54 -19.76 13.57
N LEU A 55 36.21 -20.40 14.69
CA LEU A 55 36.92 -20.20 15.96
C LEU A 55 38.36 -20.65 15.89
N ALA A 56 38.62 -21.84 15.34
CA ALA A 56 40.01 -22.33 15.12
C ALA A 56 40.79 -21.42 14.18
N LYS A 57 40.16 -20.90 13.12
CA LYS A 57 40.79 -19.96 12.20
C LYS A 57 41.09 -18.61 12.87
N LYS A 58 40.21 -18.12 13.73
CA LYS A 58 40.46 -16.92 14.53
C LYS A 58 41.67 -17.09 15.42
N GLU A 59 41.75 -18.21 16.17
CA GLU A 59 42.90 -18.52 17.03
C GLU A 59 44.22 -18.57 16.23
N PHE A 60 44.18 -19.15 15.02
CA PHE A 60 45.32 -19.11 14.09
C PHE A 60 45.73 -17.68 13.71
N CYS A 61 44.75 -16.83 13.36
CA CYS A 61 45.03 -15.44 13.00
C CYS A 61 45.59 -14.64 14.19
N ASP A 62 45.05 -14.82 15.39
CA ASP A 62 45.55 -14.19 16.63
C ASP A 62 46.97 -14.60 16.95
N SER A 63 47.29 -15.89 16.81
CA SER A 63 48.67 -16.40 17.03
C SER A 63 49.70 -15.88 16.05
N HIS A 64 49.26 -15.47 14.85
CA HIS A 64 50.12 -14.87 13.82
C HIS A 64 50.04 -13.33 13.79
N HIS A 65 49.37 -12.71 14.78
CA HIS A 65 49.24 -11.26 14.93
C HIS A 65 48.69 -10.56 13.66
N LEU A 66 47.74 -11.18 12.96
CA LEU A 66 47.16 -10.59 11.77
C LEU A 66 46.25 -9.41 12.17
N ALA A 67 46.46 -8.24 11.51
CA ALA A 67 45.66 -7.04 11.81
C ALA A 67 44.22 -7.14 11.29
N ASP A 68 44.02 -7.86 10.18
CA ASP A 68 42.67 -8.12 9.60
C ASP A 68 42.53 -9.62 9.32
N TYR A 69 41.55 -10.23 9.97
CA TYR A 69 41.20 -11.64 9.79
C TYR A 69 39.92 -11.85 8.97
N THR A 70 39.27 -10.78 8.55
CA THR A 70 38.02 -10.83 7.79
C THR A 70 38.10 -11.71 6.53
N PRO A 71 39.12 -11.58 5.66
CA PRO A 71 39.25 -12.43 4.45
C PRO A 71 39.35 -13.92 4.77
N PHE A 72 40.02 -14.26 5.88
CA PHE A 72 40.21 -15.64 6.30
C PHE A 72 38.92 -16.27 6.88
N LEU A 73 38.19 -15.49 7.70
CA LEU A 73 36.96 -15.99 8.34
C LEU A 73 35.81 -16.09 7.35
N THR A 74 35.69 -15.16 6.43
CA THR A 74 34.66 -15.20 5.38
C THR A 74 34.94 -16.34 4.38
N GLN A 75 36.20 -16.69 4.11
CA GLN A 75 36.53 -17.87 3.32
C GLN A 75 36.10 -19.17 4.01
N VAL A 76 36.23 -19.25 5.35
CA VAL A 76 35.83 -20.41 6.15
C VAL A 76 34.31 -20.52 6.20
N THR A 77 33.59 -19.42 6.45
CA THR A 77 32.13 -19.44 6.57
C THR A 77 31.42 -19.59 5.24
N GLY A 78 32.07 -19.18 4.14
CA GLY A 78 31.43 -19.10 2.81
C GLY A 78 30.43 -17.96 2.70
N TYR A 79 30.33 -17.09 3.72
CA TYR A 79 29.45 -15.92 3.79
C TYR A 79 30.26 -14.65 4.00
N PRO A 80 29.72 -13.44 3.72
CA PRO A 80 30.42 -12.16 3.99
C PRO A 80 30.45 -11.81 5.47
N PHE A 81 29.87 -12.66 6.28
CA PHE A 81 29.79 -12.47 7.73
C PHE A 81 30.31 -13.69 8.46
N TYR A 82 30.74 -13.46 9.67
CA TYR A 82 31.22 -14.47 10.61
C TYR A 82 30.85 -14.08 12.03
N ASN A 83 31.06 -15.01 12.98
CA ASN A 83 30.98 -14.73 14.41
C ASN A 83 32.09 -15.45 15.16
N THR A 84 32.88 -14.72 15.92
CA THR A 84 34.07 -15.16 16.64
C THR A 84 33.83 -15.40 18.15
N SER A 85 32.60 -15.21 18.66
CA SER A 85 32.27 -15.56 20.05
C SER A 85 32.13 -17.06 20.24
N ALA A 86 32.22 -17.55 21.46
CA ALA A 86 31.98 -18.97 21.80
C ALA A 86 30.48 -19.34 21.75
N PHE A 87 29.60 -18.34 21.63
CA PHE A 87 28.14 -18.54 21.75
C PHE A 87 27.45 -18.71 20.41
N THR A 88 26.34 -19.43 20.45
CA THR A 88 25.28 -19.47 19.43
C THR A 88 23.95 -19.16 20.14
N MET A 89 22.88 -18.81 19.39
CA MET A 89 21.57 -18.59 20.04
C MET A 89 21.05 -19.83 20.77
N LYS A 90 21.41 -21.04 20.27
CA LYS A 90 21.07 -22.31 20.95
C LYS A 90 21.82 -22.50 22.27
N THR A 91 23.09 -22.11 22.36
CA THR A 91 23.84 -22.22 23.62
C THR A 91 23.43 -21.15 24.60
N LEU A 92 23.10 -19.96 24.16
CA LEU A 92 22.62 -18.86 25.00
C LEU A 92 21.32 -19.18 25.74
N LYS A 93 20.38 -19.89 25.11
CA LYS A 93 19.11 -20.24 25.75
C LYS A 93 19.27 -21.10 27.02
N ASN A 94 20.41 -21.78 27.20
CA ASN A 94 20.67 -22.66 28.32
C ASN A 94 21.11 -21.90 29.59
N GLU A 95 21.44 -20.61 29.50
CA GLU A 95 21.79 -19.77 30.62
C GLU A 95 20.53 -19.31 31.37
N ILE A 96 20.43 -19.67 32.64
CA ILE A 96 19.27 -19.43 33.51
C ILE A 96 19.33 -18.06 34.19
N ASP A 97 20.55 -17.61 34.51
CA ASP A 97 20.73 -16.31 35.17
C ASP A 97 20.54 -15.16 34.17
N PRO A 98 19.56 -14.26 34.38
CA PRO A 98 19.27 -13.20 33.41
C PRO A 98 20.43 -12.22 33.18
N GLN A 99 21.25 -11.95 34.18
CA GLN A 99 22.35 -11.01 34.03
C GLN A 99 23.52 -11.66 33.30
N ARG A 100 23.80 -12.93 33.55
CA ARG A 100 24.78 -13.72 32.78
C ARG A 100 24.31 -13.87 31.32
N LEU A 101 23.03 -14.18 31.12
CA LEU A 101 22.46 -14.27 29.76
C LEU A 101 22.65 -12.96 29.00
N LYS A 102 22.35 -11.81 29.62
CA LYS A 102 22.61 -10.48 29.05
C LYS A 102 24.07 -10.29 28.67
N MET A 103 24.99 -10.62 29.59
CA MET A 103 26.45 -10.48 29.31
C MET A 103 26.88 -11.37 28.13
N ASN A 104 26.44 -12.62 28.10
CA ASN A 104 26.76 -13.58 27.05
C ASN A 104 26.20 -13.15 25.69
N ILE A 105 25.00 -12.56 25.63
CA ILE A 105 24.41 -12.00 24.38
C ILE A 105 25.23 -10.80 23.89
N ILE A 106 25.68 -9.93 24.77
CA ILE A 106 26.52 -8.79 24.37
C ILE A 106 27.87 -9.28 23.81
N GLU A 107 28.46 -10.31 24.43
CA GLU A 107 29.67 -10.96 23.88
C GLU A 107 29.40 -11.62 22.54
N TYR A 108 28.24 -12.31 22.40
CA TYR A 108 27.83 -12.89 21.13
C TYR A 108 27.68 -11.82 20.03
N PHE A 109 27.10 -10.65 20.33
CA PHE A 109 27.00 -9.53 19.41
C PHE A 109 28.38 -8.96 19.01
N ASN A 110 29.28 -8.84 19.97
CA ASN A 110 30.64 -8.34 19.73
C ASN A 110 31.48 -9.29 18.86
N GLY A 111 31.15 -10.57 18.82
CA GLY A 111 31.82 -11.56 17.97
C GLY A 111 31.47 -11.48 16.48
N PHE A 112 30.43 -10.77 16.10
CA PHE A 112 30.06 -10.63 14.69
C PHE A 112 31.00 -9.73 13.88
N SER A 113 31.06 -9.95 12.55
CA SER A 113 31.70 -9.06 11.60
C SER A 113 31.12 -7.65 11.66
N GLN A 114 31.90 -6.66 11.22
CA GLN A 114 31.56 -5.24 11.32
C GLN A 114 30.18 -4.93 10.69
N ASP A 115 29.87 -5.55 9.54
CA ASP A 115 28.60 -5.34 8.85
C ASP A 115 27.37 -5.81 9.67
N VAL A 116 27.50 -6.95 10.37
CA VAL A 116 26.43 -7.44 11.24
C VAL A 116 26.35 -6.59 12.51
N GLN A 117 27.50 -6.12 13.04
CA GLN A 117 27.48 -5.17 14.17
C GLN A 117 26.79 -3.85 13.81
N ASP A 118 27.01 -3.32 12.60
CA ASP A 118 26.31 -2.14 12.13
C ASP A 118 24.78 -2.35 12.10
N ILE A 119 24.33 -3.53 11.63
CA ILE A 119 22.91 -3.91 11.68
C ILE A 119 22.39 -3.94 13.13
N ILE A 120 23.15 -4.57 14.05
CA ILE A 120 22.81 -4.65 15.46
C ILE A 120 22.65 -3.26 16.09
N ASP A 121 23.57 -2.35 15.79
CA ASP A 121 23.60 -1.00 16.33
C ASP A 121 22.47 -0.13 15.74
N LYS A 122 22.19 -0.22 14.44
CA LYS A 122 21.06 0.49 13.79
C LYS A 122 19.70 0.05 14.31
N PHE A 123 19.52 -1.25 14.57
CA PHE A 123 18.33 -1.75 15.25
C PHE A 123 18.29 -1.45 16.76
N LYS A 124 19.35 -0.88 17.33
CA LYS A 124 19.49 -0.64 18.77
C LYS A 124 19.29 -1.89 19.60
N LEU A 125 19.76 -3.06 19.11
CA LEU A 125 19.50 -4.36 19.73
C LEU A 125 20.10 -4.47 21.12
N ARG A 126 21.23 -3.84 21.39
CA ARG A 126 21.83 -3.81 22.75
C ARG A 126 20.86 -3.20 23.76
N GLN A 127 20.18 -2.12 23.41
CA GLN A 127 19.14 -1.51 24.24
C GLN A 127 17.90 -2.41 24.38
N GLN A 128 17.51 -3.10 23.29
CA GLN A 128 16.40 -4.05 23.38
C GLN A 128 16.69 -5.24 24.27
N VAL A 129 17.95 -5.71 24.31
CA VAL A 129 18.41 -6.74 25.26
C VAL A 129 18.28 -6.25 26.69
N ASP A 130 18.62 -4.99 26.97
CA ASP A 130 18.42 -4.38 28.29
C ASP A 130 16.94 -4.38 28.70
N ASN A 131 16.08 -3.86 27.83
CA ASN A 131 14.65 -3.81 28.06
C ASN A 131 14.02 -5.20 28.26
N LEU A 132 14.43 -6.19 27.46
CA LEU A 132 13.95 -7.59 27.55
C LEU A 132 14.43 -8.26 28.85
N THR A 133 15.65 -7.93 29.29
CA THR A 133 16.19 -8.45 30.57
C THR A 133 15.42 -7.89 31.76
N GLU A 134 15.17 -6.57 31.76
CA GLU A 134 14.38 -5.91 32.82
C GLU A 134 12.95 -6.43 32.89
N ALA A 135 12.34 -6.70 31.71
CA ALA A 135 11.01 -7.30 31.64
C ALA A 135 10.97 -8.81 31.92
N GLY A 136 12.14 -9.47 32.12
CA GLY A 136 12.21 -10.92 32.31
C GLY A 136 11.79 -11.74 31.10
N ARG A 137 11.94 -11.21 29.86
CA ARG A 137 11.47 -11.82 28.62
C ARG A 137 12.58 -12.34 27.70
N LEU A 138 13.85 -12.01 27.99
CA LEU A 138 14.98 -12.33 27.10
C LEU A 138 15.15 -13.84 26.89
N GLY A 139 15.10 -14.62 27.95
CA GLY A 139 15.21 -16.09 27.88
C GLY A 139 14.07 -16.72 27.09
N SER A 140 12.82 -16.30 27.35
CA SER A 140 11.64 -16.77 26.62
C SER A 140 11.69 -16.43 25.12
N LEU A 141 12.23 -15.26 24.77
CA LEU A 141 12.41 -14.87 23.36
C LEU A 141 13.40 -15.79 22.66
N LEU A 142 14.55 -16.07 23.28
CA LEU A 142 15.56 -16.98 22.72
C LEU A 142 15.01 -18.41 22.59
N GLU A 143 14.26 -18.89 23.59
CA GLU A 143 13.62 -20.19 23.54
C GLU A 143 12.71 -20.33 22.33
N LYS A 144 11.85 -19.32 22.07
CA LYS A 144 10.95 -19.30 20.91
C LYS A 144 11.73 -19.28 19.58
N PHE A 145 12.74 -18.43 19.40
CA PHE A 145 13.53 -18.38 18.18
C PHE A 145 14.41 -19.63 17.95
N THR A 146 14.67 -20.40 18.99
CA THR A 146 15.43 -21.66 18.91
C THR A 146 14.57 -22.90 19.09
N ASP A 147 13.24 -22.76 18.96
CA ASP A 147 12.28 -23.86 19.01
C ASP A 147 12.57 -24.88 17.89
N GLU A 148 12.48 -26.17 18.23
CA GLU A 148 12.75 -27.27 17.30
C GLU A 148 11.73 -27.37 16.15
N ASN A 149 10.58 -26.71 16.27
CA ASN A 149 9.56 -26.64 15.22
C ASN A 149 9.77 -25.52 14.20
N ILE A 150 10.85 -24.72 14.37
CA ILE A 150 11.26 -23.70 13.39
C ILE A 150 12.54 -24.14 12.70
N ASN A 151 12.51 -24.10 11.37
CA ASN A 151 13.73 -24.22 10.58
C ASN A 151 13.94 -22.93 9.75
N LEU A 152 14.91 -22.14 10.16
CA LEU A 152 15.37 -20.99 9.40
C LEU A 152 16.65 -21.29 8.59
N SER A 153 17.04 -22.58 8.45
CA SER A 153 18.18 -23.02 7.65
C SER A 153 17.78 -23.22 6.19
N VAL A 154 18.73 -23.08 5.26
CA VAL A 154 18.55 -23.46 3.84
C VAL A 154 18.34 -24.97 3.71
N LYS A 155 18.95 -25.75 4.60
CA LYS A 155 18.84 -27.20 4.56
C LYS A 155 17.63 -27.70 5.34
N PRO A 156 16.93 -28.75 4.86
CA PRO A 156 15.83 -29.36 5.61
C PRO A 156 16.36 -30.04 6.89
N VAL A 157 15.50 -30.09 7.91
CA VAL A 157 15.74 -30.89 9.12
C VAL A 157 15.24 -32.31 8.83
N MET A 158 16.16 -33.27 8.91
CA MET A 158 15.85 -34.69 8.70
C MET A 158 15.59 -35.39 10.02
N MET A 159 14.69 -36.37 10.01
CA MET A 159 14.43 -37.28 11.13
C MET A 159 14.51 -38.75 10.67
N GLU A 160 14.96 -39.62 11.56
CA GLU A 160 14.94 -41.05 11.32
C GLU A 160 13.50 -41.57 11.52
N VAL A 161 12.92 -42.19 10.54
CA VAL A 161 11.60 -42.83 10.58
C VAL A 161 11.78 -44.30 10.30
N THR A 162 11.12 -45.13 11.06
CA THR A 162 11.11 -46.59 10.84
C THR A 162 9.84 -46.95 10.10
N ASP A 163 9.99 -47.62 8.95
CA ASP A 163 8.87 -48.11 8.15
C ASP A 163 8.17 -49.30 8.82
N GLU A 164 7.03 -49.73 8.28
CA GLU A 164 6.25 -50.87 8.79
C GLU A 164 7.01 -52.19 8.75
N LEU A 165 8.11 -52.26 8.00
CA LEU A 165 8.99 -53.44 7.87
C LEU A 165 10.21 -53.36 8.79
N GLY A 166 10.35 -52.32 9.63
CA GLY A 166 11.46 -52.12 10.56
C GLY A 166 12.71 -51.49 9.93
N ASN A 167 12.68 -51.01 8.68
CA ASN A 167 13.81 -50.35 8.08
C ASN A 167 13.85 -48.88 8.45
N LYS A 168 15.05 -48.39 8.78
CA LYS A 168 15.28 -47.00 9.14
C LYS A 168 15.52 -46.17 7.88
N GLN A 169 14.74 -45.14 7.69
CA GLN A 169 14.85 -44.15 6.60
C GLN A 169 14.90 -42.75 7.13
N MET A 170 15.66 -41.87 6.44
CA MET A 170 15.69 -40.42 6.77
C MET A 170 14.54 -39.76 6.04
N ALA A 171 13.62 -39.17 6.78
CA ALA A 171 12.51 -38.41 6.25
C ALA A 171 12.67 -36.92 6.60
N GLU A 172 12.14 -36.04 5.78
CA GLU A 172 12.13 -34.60 6.05
C GLU A 172 11.11 -34.30 7.16
N ARG A 173 11.59 -33.75 8.27
CA ARG A 173 10.75 -33.28 9.38
C ARG A 173 10.29 -31.83 9.16
N LEU A 174 11.24 -30.97 8.78
CA LEU A 174 10.96 -29.56 8.48
C LEU A 174 11.66 -29.20 7.16
N PRO A 175 10.99 -28.50 6.24
CA PRO A 175 11.58 -28.09 4.99
C PRO A 175 12.72 -27.09 5.21
N GLY A 176 13.66 -27.06 4.26
CA GLY A 176 14.62 -25.99 4.14
C GLY A 176 13.93 -24.69 3.73
N LEU A 177 14.45 -23.59 4.22
CA LEU A 177 13.98 -22.24 3.91
C LEU A 177 14.98 -21.57 2.98
N ASP A 178 14.63 -21.49 1.69
CA ASP A 178 15.45 -20.76 0.72
C ASP A 178 15.42 -19.24 0.97
N ASN A 179 16.36 -18.52 0.38
CA ASN A 179 16.54 -17.11 0.61
C ASN A 179 15.35 -16.27 0.11
N HIS A 180 14.76 -16.64 -1.03
CA HIS A 180 13.59 -15.94 -1.59
C HIS A 180 12.37 -16.07 -0.66
N THR A 181 12.10 -17.28 -0.18
CA THR A 181 11.00 -17.53 0.77
C THR A 181 11.24 -16.80 2.09
N MET A 182 12.50 -16.75 2.58
CA MET A 182 12.84 -15.97 3.78
C MET A 182 12.57 -14.48 3.61
N GLY A 183 12.97 -13.89 2.48
CA GLY A 183 12.68 -12.49 2.15
C GLY A 183 11.16 -12.23 2.09
N THR A 184 10.39 -13.13 1.49
CA THR A 184 8.92 -13.01 1.43
C THR A 184 8.28 -13.02 2.82
N ILE A 185 8.73 -13.93 3.71
CA ILE A 185 8.23 -13.98 5.11
C ILE A 185 8.55 -12.69 5.83
N PHE A 186 9.77 -12.19 5.65
CA PHE A 186 10.24 -10.96 6.30
C PHE A 186 9.42 -9.74 5.88
N GLU A 187 9.19 -9.57 4.58
CA GLU A 187 8.34 -8.51 4.02
C GLU A 187 6.89 -8.58 4.53
N GLU A 188 6.32 -9.79 4.58
CA GLU A 188 4.93 -9.95 5.02
C GLU A 188 4.78 -9.68 6.52
N LEU A 189 5.78 -10.03 7.33
CA LEU A 189 5.84 -9.64 8.74
C LEU A 189 5.93 -8.12 8.92
N LEU A 190 6.81 -7.47 8.15
CA LEU A 190 6.91 -6.00 8.14
C LEU A 190 5.57 -5.34 7.80
N ARG A 191 4.92 -5.80 6.72
CA ARG A 191 3.60 -5.32 6.29
C ARG A 191 2.57 -5.45 7.42
N LYS A 192 2.51 -6.64 8.04
CA LYS A 192 1.54 -6.93 9.09
C LYS A 192 1.78 -6.11 10.37
N PHE A 193 3.04 -5.92 10.77
CA PHE A 193 3.38 -5.03 11.89
C PHE A 193 3.00 -3.57 11.61
N ASN A 194 3.17 -3.10 10.39
CA ASN A 194 2.80 -1.74 10.00
C ASN A 194 1.26 -1.56 9.95
N GLU A 195 0.52 -2.55 9.47
CA GLU A 195 -0.95 -2.52 9.43
C GLU A 195 -1.58 -2.49 10.83
N GLU A 196 -1.07 -3.30 11.78
CA GLU A 196 -1.63 -3.35 13.15
C GLU A 196 -1.34 -2.09 13.97
N ASN A 197 -0.26 -1.39 13.68
CA ASN A 197 0.13 -0.23 14.46
C ASN A 197 -0.52 1.08 14.03
N ASN A 198 -1.32 1.09 12.94
CA ASN A 198 -1.89 2.31 12.33
C ASN A 198 -0.85 3.44 12.14
N VAL A 199 0.43 3.10 12.10
CA VAL A 199 1.54 4.05 11.92
C VAL A 199 1.66 4.31 10.43
N THR A 200 0.84 5.21 9.95
CA THR A 200 1.04 5.87 8.66
C THR A 200 1.77 7.19 8.92
N GLU A 201 3.05 7.16 9.16
CA GLU A 201 3.86 8.34 8.91
C GLU A 201 3.83 8.61 7.40
N ALA A 202 3.47 9.84 7.05
CA ALA A 202 3.45 10.26 5.66
C ALA A 202 4.88 10.13 5.11
N GLY A 203 5.08 9.21 4.15
CA GLY A 203 6.38 9.00 3.50
C GLY A 203 6.90 7.56 3.48
N GLU A 204 6.45 6.67 4.37
CA GLU A 204 6.82 5.25 4.31
C GLU A 204 5.86 4.49 3.38
N HIS A 205 6.06 4.60 2.08
CA HIS A 205 5.29 3.85 1.09
C HIS A 205 5.99 2.56 0.72
N PHE A 206 5.55 1.45 1.29
CA PHE A 206 5.96 0.14 0.79
C PHE A 206 5.42 -0.06 -0.63
N THR A 207 6.33 -0.26 -1.60
CA THR A 207 5.95 -0.44 -3.00
C THR A 207 5.48 -1.87 -3.24
N PRO A 208 4.23 -2.10 -3.72
CA PRO A 208 3.72 -3.44 -3.97
C PRO A 208 4.57 -4.22 -4.98
N ARG A 209 4.74 -5.53 -4.76
CA ARG A 209 5.60 -6.39 -5.62
C ARG A 209 5.17 -6.42 -7.08
N ASP A 210 3.87 -6.42 -7.35
CA ASP A 210 3.31 -6.36 -8.70
C ASP A 210 3.74 -5.07 -9.42
N TYR A 211 3.74 -3.95 -8.67
CA TYR A 211 4.20 -2.65 -9.15
C TYR A 211 5.72 -2.64 -9.40
N VAL A 212 6.53 -3.17 -8.46
CA VAL A 212 8.00 -3.25 -8.62
C VAL A 212 8.40 -4.07 -9.83
N ARG A 213 7.71 -5.19 -10.10
CA ARG A 213 7.94 -5.97 -11.32
C ARG A 213 7.71 -5.16 -12.59
N LEU A 214 6.66 -4.33 -12.60
CA LEU A 214 6.44 -3.41 -13.72
C LEU A 214 7.61 -2.44 -13.89
N LEU A 215 8.13 -1.84 -12.79
CA LEU A 215 9.29 -0.94 -12.88
C LEU A 215 10.51 -1.63 -13.50
N GLY A 216 10.81 -2.86 -13.06
CA GLY A 216 11.90 -3.65 -13.64
C GLY A 216 11.69 -3.96 -15.12
N GLN A 217 10.48 -4.35 -15.51
CA GLN A 217 10.14 -4.64 -16.89
C GLN A 217 10.21 -3.38 -17.78
N LEU A 218 9.75 -2.22 -17.29
CA LEU A 218 9.88 -0.94 -18.01
C LEU A 218 11.36 -0.54 -18.20
N ALA A 219 12.23 -0.95 -17.32
CA ALA A 219 13.65 -0.66 -17.43
C ALA A 219 14.33 -1.53 -18.50
N ILE A 220 14.01 -2.83 -18.61
CA ILE A 220 14.77 -3.75 -19.43
C ILE A 220 14.09 -4.14 -20.75
N GLU A 221 12.77 -4.33 -20.80
CA GLU A 221 12.06 -4.79 -22.02
C GLU A 221 12.32 -3.92 -23.26
N PRO A 222 12.36 -2.57 -23.17
CA PRO A 222 12.64 -1.74 -24.33
C PRO A 222 14.05 -1.88 -24.90
N ILE A 223 14.97 -2.50 -24.15
CA ILE A 223 16.40 -2.61 -24.53
C ILE A 223 16.94 -4.05 -24.46
N LYS A 224 16.09 -5.05 -24.29
CA LYS A 224 16.49 -6.45 -24.06
C LYS A 224 17.40 -7.00 -25.17
N ASP A 225 17.20 -6.61 -26.42
CA ASP A 225 18.03 -6.97 -27.57
C ASP A 225 19.41 -6.27 -27.58
N LYS A 226 19.59 -5.19 -26.80
CA LYS A 226 20.87 -4.48 -26.66
C LYS A 226 21.69 -4.98 -25.46
N ILE A 227 21.08 -5.80 -24.59
CA ILE A 227 21.76 -6.41 -23.46
C ILE A 227 22.76 -7.46 -23.95
N THR A 228 23.94 -7.47 -23.33
CA THR A 228 25.04 -8.40 -23.62
C THR A 228 25.46 -9.11 -22.33
N ASP A 229 26.24 -10.19 -22.47
CA ASP A 229 26.83 -10.89 -21.34
C ASP A 229 27.79 -9.97 -20.58
N ASN A 230 27.29 -9.36 -19.52
CA ASN A 230 28.01 -8.35 -18.75
C ASN A 230 27.46 -8.26 -17.31
N THR A 231 28.10 -7.41 -16.50
CA THR A 231 27.58 -7.01 -15.20
C THR A 231 26.95 -5.64 -15.30
N TYR A 232 25.67 -5.55 -14.87
CA TYR A 232 24.92 -4.31 -14.84
C TYR A 232 24.70 -3.84 -13.40
N THR A 233 24.69 -2.54 -13.20
CA THR A 233 24.52 -1.90 -11.89
C THR A 233 23.12 -1.34 -11.75
N ILE A 234 22.47 -1.63 -10.62
CA ILE A 234 21.11 -1.17 -10.26
C ILE A 234 21.25 -0.25 -9.04
N TYR A 235 20.61 0.91 -9.07
CA TYR A 235 20.62 1.88 -7.99
C TYR A 235 19.22 2.30 -7.57
N ASP A 236 19.02 2.39 -6.25
CA ASP A 236 17.82 2.99 -5.63
C ASP A 236 18.24 3.95 -4.51
N GLY A 237 18.04 5.25 -4.73
CA GLY A 237 18.37 6.30 -3.75
C GLY A 237 17.40 6.41 -2.57
N ALA A 238 16.29 5.67 -2.59
CA ALA A 238 15.30 5.59 -1.51
C ALA A 238 14.92 4.11 -1.31
N CYS A 239 15.94 3.26 -1.09
CA CYS A 239 15.80 1.82 -1.26
C CYS A 239 14.88 1.15 -0.22
N GLY A 240 14.53 1.84 0.84
CA GLY A 240 13.67 1.26 1.86
C GLY A 240 14.27 -0.04 2.41
N THR A 241 13.47 -1.09 2.41
CA THR A 241 13.90 -2.45 2.80
C THR A 241 14.62 -3.23 1.70
N GLY A 242 14.86 -2.61 0.53
CA GLY A 242 15.56 -3.26 -0.60
C GLY A 242 14.67 -4.03 -1.57
N GLY A 243 13.34 -4.01 -1.37
CA GLY A 243 12.42 -4.78 -2.19
C GLY A 243 12.43 -4.40 -3.68
N ILE A 244 12.65 -3.12 -4.03
CA ILE A 244 12.85 -2.70 -5.43
C ILE A 244 14.12 -3.33 -5.99
N LEU A 245 15.23 -3.21 -5.27
CA LEU A 245 16.53 -3.70 -5.73
C LEU A 245 16.52 -5.19 -6.06
N THR A 246 15.98 -6.02 -5.16
CA THR A 246 15.95 -7.49 -5.31
C THR A 246 15.01 -7.94 -6.43
N ILE A 247 13.80 -7.40 -6.49
CA ILE A 247 12.81 -7.81 -7.51
C ILE A 247 13.24 -7.33 -8.91
N VAL A 248 13.78 -6.12 -9.03
CA VAL A 248 14.30 -5.61 -10.30
C VAL A 248 15.49 -6.43 -10.77
N GLN A 249 16.38 -6.82 -9.88
CA GLN A 249 17.48 -7.74 -10.17
C GLN A 249 16.95 -9.05 -10.77
N GLU A 250 15.99 -9.69 -10.11
CA GLU A 250 15.35 -10.92 -10.58
C GLU A 250 14.73 -10.75 -11.98
N GLU A 251 14.03 -9.65 -12.23
CA GLU A 251 13.39 -9.37 -13.52
C GLU A 251 14.41 -9.14 -14.63
N ILE A 252 15.47 -8.38 -14.37
CA ILE A 252 16.54 -8.13 -15.35
C ILE A 252 17.26 -9.44 -15.72
N GLU A 253 17.63 -10.23 -14.71
CA GLU A 253 18.29 -11.52 -14.93
C GLU A 253 17.37 -12.52 -15.66
N ARG A 254 16.09 -12.55 -15.30
CA ARG A 254 15.07 -13.40 -15.93
C ARG A 254 14.88 -13.07 -17.42
N ILE A 255 14.71 -11.80 -17.76
CA ILE A 255 14.51 -11.35 -19.14
C ILE A 255 15.77 -11.57 -19.98
N ALA A 256 16.93 -11.26 -19.43
CA ALA A 256 18.20 -11.50 -20.10
C ALA A 256 18.43 -13.00 -20.39
N ASN A 257 18.13 -13.86 -19.43
CA ASN A 257 18.20 -15.32 -19.60
C ASN A 257 17.25 -15.83 -20.69
N GLN A 258 16.05 -15.26 -20.82
CA GLN A 258 15.10 -15.60 -21.89
C GLN A 258 15.65 -15.21 -23.27
N GLU A 259 16.43 -14.14 -23.37
CA GLU A 259 17.17 -13.72 -24.57
C GLU A 259 18.49 -14.49 -24.77
N GLY A 260 18.76 -15.51 -23.97
CA GLY A 260 19.97 -16.33 -24.03
C GLY A 260 21.25 -15.61 -23.61
N LYS A 261 21.16 -14.62 -22.71
CA LYS A 261 22.27 -13.82 -22.17
C LYS A 261 22.61 -14.21 -20.74
N GLU A 262 23.91 -14.33 -20.43
CA GLU A 262 24.43 -14.47 -19.06
C GLU A 262 24.67 -13.09 -18.46
N VAL A 263 23.67 -12.53 -17.81
CA VAL A 263 23.76 -11.24 -17.12
C VAL A 263 24.01 -11.46 -15.63
N ARG A 264 24.87 -10.63 -15.06
CA ARG A 264 25.04 -10.46 -13.63
C ARG A 264 24.62 -9.06 -13.24
N THR A 265 24.15 -8.89 -12.03
CA THR A 265 23.74 -7.59 -11.51
C THR A 265 24.46 -7.27 -10.21
N ALA A 266 24.77 -5.98 -10.01
CA ALA A 266 25.28 -5.44 -8.77
C ALA A 266 24.33 -4.34 -8.30
N ILE A 267 23.86 -4.44 -7.06
CA ILE A 267 22.82 -3.56 -6.50
C ILE A 267 23.46 -2.54 -5.55
N PHE A 268 22.99 -1.30 -5.66
CA PHE A 268 23.41 -0.17 -4.84
C PHE A 268 22.16 0.55 -4.32
N GLY A 269 22.20 1.00 -3.08
CA GLY A 269 21.07 1.72 -2.50
C GLY A 269 21.48 2.70 -1.44
N GLN A 270 20.55 3.59 -1.07
CA GLN A 270 20.71 4.48 0.06
C GLN A 270 19.41 4.63 0.83
N GLU A 271 19.49 4.63 2.17
CA GLU A 271 18.35 4.73 3.05
C GLU A 271 18.64 5.61 4.26
N LEU A 272 17.68 6.50 4.56
CA LEU A 272 17.75 7.47 5.64
C LEU A 272 17.40 6.87 7.00
N GLN A 273 16.39 6.00 7.04
CA GLN A 273 15.86 5.44 8.28
C GLN A 273 16.72 4.29 8.79
N PRO A 274 17.23 4.35 10.05
CA PRO A 274 18.15 3.33 10.57
C PRO A 274 17.58 1.91 10.54
N ASP A 275 16.33 1.75 10.96
CA ASP A 275 15.67 0.44 11.06
C ASP A 275 15.45 -0.17 9.66
N THR A 276 15.06 0.66 8.69
CA THR A 276 14.81 0.28 7.30
C THR A 276 16.11 -0.05 6.58
N TYR A 277 17.16 0.76 6.78
CA TYR A 277 18.52 0.50 6.31
C TYR A 277 19.06 -0.85 6.82
N ALA A 278 18.94 -1.08 8.14
CA ALA A 278 19.41 -2.33 8.75
C ALA A 278 18.65 -3.54 8.20
N THR A 279 17.36 -3.38 7.95
CA THR A 279 16.50 -4.39 7.32
C THR A 279 16.97 -4.72 5.90
N CYS A 280 17.18 -3.70 5.08
CA CYS A 280 17.69 -3.84 3.71
C CYS A 280 19.03 -4.56 3.69
N LYS A 281 19.99 -4.08 4.49
CA LYS A 281 21.33 -4.66 4.59
C LYS A 281 21.28 -6.13 5.03
N ALA A 282 20.43 -6.42 6.01
CA ALA A 282 20.24 -7.78 6.52
C ALA A 282 19.64 -8.72 5.46
N ASP A 283 18.61 -8.31 4.76
CA ASP A 283 17.97 -9.11 3.71
C ASP A 283 18.94 -9.43 2.58
N LEU A 284 19.67 -8.44 2.10
CA LEU A 284 20.66 -8.62 1.05
C LEU A 284 21.84 -9.52 1.48
N MET A 285 22.26 -9.44 2.74
CA MET A 285 23.29 -10.34 3.29
C MET A 285 22.80 -11.78 3.37
N ILE A 286 21.57 -12.00 3.79
CA ILE A 286 20.97 -13.32 3.97
C ILE A 286 20.64 -13.97 2.63
N SER A 287 20.18 -13.17 1.65
CA SER A 287 19.86 -13.64 0.30
C SER A 287 21.10 -13.99 -0.53
N GLY A 288 22.29 -13.65 -0.04
CA GLY A 288 23.56 -13.89 -0.76
C GLY A 288 23.75 -12.96 -1.97
N ASN A 289 22.92 -11.94 -2.12
CA ASN A 289 22.96 -10.99 -3.24
C ASN A 289 24.15 -10.01 -3.14
N ILE A 290 24.57 -9.67 -1.93
CA ILE A 290 25.75 -8.81 -1.71
C ILE A 290 27.07 -9.48 -2.12
N ASN A 291 27.15 -10.81 -2.18
CA ASN A 291 28.41 -11.50 -1.98
C ASN A 291 29.20 -11.94 -3.18
N LYS A 292 28.62 -12.09 -4.31
CA LYS A 292 29.35 -12.67 -5.45
C LYS A 292 30.36 -11.69 -6.07
N PHE A 293 30.22 -10.40 -5.77
CA PHE A 293 30.98 -9.35 -6.47
C PHE A 293 32.05 -8.64 -5.64
N SER A 294 31.81 -8.31 -4.35
CA SER A 294 32.74 -7.56 -3.52
C SER A 294 34.07 -8.28 -3.26
N TYR A 295 34.03 -9.61 -3.20
CA TYR A 295 35.23 -10.42 -2.97
C TYR A 295 36.16 -10.53 -4.16
N ARG A 296 35.67 -10.33 -5.38
CA ARG A 296 36.54 -10.44 -6.58
C ARG A 296 37.30 -9.15 -6.92
N LEU A 297 36.83 -8.00 -6.44
CA LEU A 297 37.44 -6.69 -6.75
C LEU A 297 38.49 -6.22 -5.75
N GLY A 298 38.62 -6.91 -4.62
CA GLY A 298 39.70 -6.61 -3.63
C GLY A 298 39.59 -5.21 -2.98
N THR A 299 38.46 -4.55 -3.11
CA THR A 299 38.25 -3.21 -2.56
C THR A 299 37.19 -3.29 -1.43
N VAL A 300 37.69 -3.12 -0.20
CA VAL A 300 36.93 -3.24 1.06
C VAL A 300 36.01 -2.02 1.32
N ASP A 301 36.06 -0.98 0.49
CA ASP A 301 35.50 0.35 0.81
C ASP A 301 34.13 0.70 0.15
N HIS A 302 33.55 -0.15 -0.66
CA HIS A 302 32.27 0.18 -1.30
C HIS A 302 31.07 -0.33 -0.48
N GLN A 303 30.45 0.58 0.23
CA GLN A 303 29.14 0.31 0.85
C GLN A 303 28.08 0.21 -0.26
N TYR A 304 27.62 -0.99 -0.59
CA TYR A 304 26.54 -1.22 -1.54
C TYR A 304 25.24 -0.56 -1.10
N ILE A 305 24.95 -0.60 0.21
CA ILE A 305 23.84 0.13 0.82
C ILE A 305 24.43 1.18 1.76
N ALA A 306 24.23 2.44 1.42
CA ALA A 306 24.68 3.58 2.22
C ALA A 306 23.61 4.02 3.21
N PHE A 307 24.03 4.41 4.42
CA PHE A 307 23.16 5.01 5.42
C PHE A 307 23.24 6.53 5.35
N GLY A 308 22.07 7.19 5.36
CA GLY A 308 21.96 8.64 5.38
C GLY A 308 21.07 9.19 4.26
N SER A 309 20.90 10.51 4.25
CA SER A 309 20.09 11.17 3.25
C SER A 309 20.76 11.19 1.88
N THR A 310 20.11 10.65 0.87
CA THR A 310 20.51 10.73 -0.54
C THR A 310 20.67 12.17 -1.03
N ILE A 311 19.91 13.09 -0.44
CA ILE A 311 19.94 14.50 -0.80
C ILE A 311 21.21 15.16 -0.26
N SER A 312 21.48 15.07 1.04
CA SER A 312 22.53 15.84 1.73
C SER A 312 23.77 15.06 2.13
N GLN A 313 23.73 13.73 2.07
CA GLN A 313 24.80 12.83 2.53
C GLN A 313 25.05 11.75 1.48
N ASP A 314 25.49 12.16 0.29
CA ASP A 314 25.67 11.27 -0.86
C ASP A 314 26.67 10.12 -0.57
N GLY A 315 26.16 8.94 -0.31
CA GLY A 315 26.94 7.73 -0.03
C GLY A 315 27.56 7.07 -1.28
N HIS A 316 27.17 7.52 -2.48
CA HIS A 316 27.64 6.99 -3.76
C HIS A 316 28.23 8.09 -4.66
N ALA A 317 28.91 9.08 -4.06
CA ALA A 317 29.48 10.21 -4.77
C ALA A 317 30.41 9.76 -5.90
N GLY A 318 30.14 10.24 -7.13
CA GLY A 318 30.92 9.90 -8.33
C GLY A 318 30.61 8.56 -8.99
N GLU A 319 29.74 7.73 -8.38
CA GLU A 319 29.27 6.48 -8.97
C GLU A 319 28.22 6.73 -10.06
N THR A 320 28.20 5.87 -11.08
CA THR A 320 27.23 5.88 -12.17
C THR A 320 26.63 4.49 -12.36
N PHE A 321 25.38 4.40 -12.79
CA PHE A 321 24.63 3.14 -12.82
C PHE A 321 23.96 2.91 -14.19
N ASP A 322 23.72 1.62 -14.52
CA ASP A 322 23.01 1.25 -15.75
C ASP A 322 21.49 1.43 -15.59
N PHE A 323 20.98 1.12 -14.40
CA PHE A 323 19.58 1.25 -14.05
C PHE A 323 19.43 2.02 -12.74
N CYS A 324 18.65 3.10 -12.74
CA CYS A 324 18.23 3.82 -11.54
C CYS A 324 16.72 3.64 -11.38
N ILE A 325 16.27 2.91 -10.35
CA ILE A 325 14.87 2.57 -10.18
C ILE A 325 14.49 2.88 -8.73
N SER A 326 13.58 3.82 -8.55
CA SER A 326 13.26 4.35 -7.22
C SER A 326 11.78 4.66 -7.08
N ASN A 327 11.29 4.53 -5.86
CA ASN A 327 10.03 5.13 -5.40
C ASN A 327 10.36 6.07 -4.24
N PRO A 328 10.84 7.30 -4.50
CA PRO A 328 11.22 8.23 -3.46
C PRO A 328 10.00 8.73 -2.67
N PRO A 329 10.21 9.27 -1.45
CA PRO A 329 9.14 9.89 -0.71
C PRO A 329 8.64 11.15 -1.44
N PHE A 330 7.33 11.27 -1.64
CA PHE A 330 6.69 12.42 -2.25
C PHE A 330 5.77 13.14 -1.26
N GLY A 331 5.69 14.48 -1.38
CA GLY A 331 5.02 15.35 -0.40
C GLY A 331 5.75 15.41 0.94
N THR A 332 7.03 15.06 0.98
CA THR A 332 7.84 15.03 2.19
C THR A 332 8.78 16.25 2.23
N PRO A 333 8.72 17.05 3.32
CA PRO A 333 9.64 18.18 3.49
C PRO A 333 11.08 17.73 3.69
N TRP A 334 12.03 18.44 3.06
CA TRP A 334 13.47 18.16 3.13
C TRP A 334 14.28 19.20 3.92
N LYS A 335 13.64 19.90 4.85
CA LYS A 335 14.28 20.97 5.66
C LYS A 335 15.45 20.46 6.52
N GLU A 336 15.42 19.17 6.93
CA GLU A 336 16.51 18.59 7.71
C GLU A 336 17.81 18.49 6.89
N ASP A 337 17.72 18.35 5.57
CA ASP A 337 18.89 18.30 4.69
C ASP A 337 19.66 19.61 4.70
N LEU A 338 19.00 20.75 4.86
CA LEU A 338 19.68 22.04 5.04
C LEU A 338 20.55 22.03 6.30
N LYS A 339 20.08 21.44 7.38
CA LYS A 339 20.86 21.30 8.62
C LYS A 339 22.06 20.37 8.44
N ASN A 340 21.88 19.26 7.69
CA ASN A 340 22.96 18.34 7.39
C ASN A 340 24.08 19.03 6.59
N TRP A 341 23.74 19.94 5.67
CA TRP A 341 24.70 20.79 4.96
C TRP A 341 25.25 21.95 5.82
N GLY A 342 24.68 22.21 7.02
CA GLY A 342 25.07 23.32 7.89
C GLY A 342 24.64 24.70 7.36
N ILE A 343 23.61 24.79 6.53
CA ILE A 343 23.12 26.00 5.88
C ILE A 343 21.69 26.37 6.35
N GLY A 344 21.35 27.65 6.22
CA GLY A 344 20.05 28.16 6.65
C GLY A 344 19.04 28.38 5.53
N ASP A 345 19.48 28.61 4.29
CA ASP A 345 18.64 28.87 3.12
C ASP A 345 19.02 27.93 1.97
N LYS A 346 18.01 27.43 1.26
CA LYS A 346 18.17 26.58 0.07
C LYS A 346 19.01 27.25 -1.05
N LYS A 347 19.14 28.58 -1.04
CA LYS A 347 19.99 29.33 -1.99
C LYS A 347 21.48 29.15 -1.74
N GLU A 348 21.88 28.66 -0.59
CA GLU A 348 23.28 28.41 -0.21
C GLU A 348 23.75 27.00 -0.66
N ILE A 349 22.86 26.17 -1.21
CA ILE A 349 23.21 24.85 -1.71
C ILE A 349 24.15 25.00 -2.91
N THR A 350 25.24 24.22 -2.91
CA THR A 350 26.25 24.19 -3.98
C THR A 350 26.48 22.81 -4.57
N ASP A 351 25.68 21.82 -4.16
CA ASP A 351 25.81 20.44 -4.64
C ASP A 351 25.54 20.37 -6.16
N PRO A 352 26.53 19.96 -6.97
CA PRO A 352 26.44 20.02 -8.44
C PRO A 352 25.33 19.15 -9.03
N ARG A 353 24.83 18.14 -8.30
CA ARG A 353 23.71 17.30 -8.74
C ARG A 353 22.42 18.07 -8.98
N PHE A 354 22.28 19.23 -8.34
CA PHE A 354 21.07 20.04 -8.33
C PHE A 354 21.19 21.32 -9.16
N PHE A 355 22.13 21.35 -10.10
CA PHE A 355 22.32 22.51 -10.97
C PHE A 355 22.69 22.11 -12.41
N ASN A 356 22.29 22.95 -13.36
CA ASN A 356 22.83 23.00 -14.71
C ASN A 356 23.38 24.40 -14.97
N GLY A 357 24.68 24.58 -14.81
CA GLY A 357 25.28 25.90 -14.85
C GLY A 357 24.71 26.83 -13.77
N ALA A 358 24.03 27.89 -14.19
CA ALA A 358 23.36 28.84 -13.28
C ALA A 358 21.92 28.45 -12.93
N GLU A 359 21.33 27.48 -13.64
CA GLU A 359 19.95 27.03 -13.38
C GLU A 359 19.92 26.04 -12.21
N SER A 360 19.09 26.34 -11.22
CA SER A 360 18.90 25.48 -10.05
C SER A 360 17.71 24.56 -10.23
N PHE A 361 17.85 23.30 -9.84
CA PHE A 361 16.77 22.29 -9.78
C PHE A 361 16.14 22.18 -8.39
N ILE A 362 16.54 23.03 -7.46
CA ILE A 362 16.14 22.96 -6.06
C ILE A 362 14.67 23.40 -5.91
N PRO A 363 13.78 22.46 -5.48
CA PRO A 363 12.34 22.71 -5.37
C PRO A 363 11.99 23.53 -4.12
N ASP A 364 10.69 23.71 -3.90
CA ASP A 364 10.20 24.19 -2.63
C ASP A 364 10.43 23.16 -1.52
N ILE A 365 10.64 23.63 -0.27
CA ILE A 365 11.03 22.78 0.88
C ILE A 365 9.98 21.72 1.22
N GLY A 366 8.75 21.87 0.75
CA GLY A 366 7.63 20.98 1.08
C GLY A 366 7.63 19.61 0.38
N ASP A 367 8.45 19.43 -0.67
CA ASP A 367 8.45 18.18 -1.44
C ASP A 367 9.83 17.90 -2.04
N CYS A 368 10.41 16.75 -1.70
CA CYS A 368 11.77 16.36 -2.10
C CYS A 368 11.85 15.51 -3.37
N GLN A 369 10.75 15.03 -3.94
CA GLN A 369 10.78 14.03 -5.03
C GLN A 369 11.63 14.46 -6.23
N ILE A 370 11.64 15.73 -6.59
CA ILE A 370 12.43 16.27 -7.70
C ILE A 370 13.95 16.19 -7.45
N LEU A 371 14.38 16.27 -6.19
CA LEU A 371 15.80 16.11 -5.83
C LEU A 371 16.30 14.67 -6.05
N PHE A 372 15.43 13.67 -5.83
CA PHE A 372 15.75 12.28 -6.14
C PHE A 372 15.90 12.06 -7.65
N LEU A 373 14.99 12.62 -8.45
CA LEU A 373 15.10 12.54 -9.90
C LEU A 373 16.38 13.24 -10.42
N ALA A 374 16.72 14.42 -9.88
CA ALA A 374 17.97 15.11 -10.21
C ALA A 374 19.21 14.30 -9.81
N ASN A 375 19.18 13.66 -8.63
CA ASN A 375 20.22 12.72 -8.21
C ASN A 375 20.36 11.57 -9.20
N ASN A 376 19.27 10.90 -9.61
CA ASN A 376 19.33 9.79 -10.56
C ASN A 376 19.84 10.23 -11.93
N ILE A 377 19.48 11.42 -12.42
CA ILE A 377 20.03 11.99 -13.66
C ILE A 377 21.55 12.21 -13.55
N SER A 378 22.04 12.66 -12.40
CA SER A 378 23.48 12.86 -12.18
C SER A 378 24.29 11.54 -12.21
N ARG A 379 23.61 10.39 -12.08
CA ARG A 379 24.19 9.04 -12.09
C ARG A 379 24.20 8.38 -13.47
N MET A 380 23.79 9.08 -14.52
CA MET A 380 23.74 8.50 -15.86
C MET A 380 25.15 8.19 -16.40
N LYS A 381 25.32 6.96 -16.93
CA LYS A 381 26.53 6.51 -17.63
C LYS A 381 26.59 7.05 -19.04
N ASP A 382 27.77 7.40 -19.50
CA ASP A 382 28.07 7.73 -20.89
C ASP A 382 28.64 6.50 -21.61
N THR A 383 27.80 5.47 -21.80
CA THR A 383 28.11 4.23 -22.51
C THR A 383 27.16 4.06 -23.71
N PRO A 384 27.41 3.12 -24.65
CA PRO A 384 26.48 2.83 -25.75
C PRO A 384 25.07 2.45 -25.29
N LEU A 385 24.94 1.74 -24.16
CA LEU A 385 23.66 1.41 -23.54
C LEU A 385 23.06 2.63 -22.80
N GLY A 386 23.94 3.46 -22.21
CA GLY A 386 23.55 4.57 -21.34
C GLY A 386 22.96 4.11 -20.02
N THR A 387 22.05 4.91 -19.47
CA THR A 387 21.28 4.61 -18.27
C THR A 387 19.80 4.66 -18.56
N ARG A 388 19.04 3.81 -17.91
CA ARG A 388 17.58 3.92 -17.82
C ARG A 388 17.16 4.26 -16.39
N ILE A 389 16.34 5.29 -16.26
CA ILE A 389 15.72 5.70 -15.00
C ILE A 389 14.24 5.37 -15.07
N VAL A 390 13.74 4.69 -14.04
CA VAL A 390 12.31 4.42 -13.86
C VAL A 390 11.95 4.84 -12.44
N GLU A 391 11.29 5.98 -12.31
CA GLU A 391 11.03 6.60 -11.01
C GLU A 391 9.55 6.90 -10.82
N VAL A 392 9.04 6.61 -9.62
CA VAL A 392 7.63 6.81 -9.24
C VAL A 392 7.46 8.17 -8.61
N HIS A 393 6.48 8.92 -9.07
CA HIS A 393 6.14 10.24 -8.57
C HIS A 393 4.64 10.39 -8.30
N ASN A 394 4.25 11.34 -7.50
CA ASN A 394 2.88 11.83 -7.48
C ASN A 394 2.64 12.85 -8.61
N GLY A 395 1.37 13.22 -8.84
CA GLY A 395 1.01 14.14 -9.93
C GLY A 395 1.60 15.55 -9.79
N SER A 396 2.03 15.97 -8.59
CA SER A 396 2.59 17.31 -8.39
C SER A 396 3.87 17.54 -9.18
N SER A 397 4.70 16.51 -9.37
CA SER A 397 5.96 16.58 -10.13
C SER A 397 5.77 17.03 -11.59
N LEU A 398 4.57 16.84 -12.15
CA LEU A 398 4.26 17.17 -13.53
C LEU A 398 4.11 18.68 -13.78
N PHE A 399 3.63 19.44 -12.79
CA PHE A 399 3.22 20.83 -13.01
C PHE A 399 3.58 21.81 -11.88
N THR A 400 3.99 21.37 -10.69
CA THR A 400 4.38 22.30 -9.62
C THR A 400 5.62 23.11 -9.97
N GLY A 401 5.78 24.25 -9.33
CA GLY A 401 6.86 25.17 -9.58
C GLY A 401 6.55 26.19 -10.67
N LYS A 402 6.96 27.43 -10.45
CA LYS A 402 6.82 28.53 -11.42
C LYS A 402 7.87 28.40 -12.53
N ALA A 403 7.62 29.04 -13.66
CA ALA A 403 8.65 29.21 -14.69
C ALA A 403 9.95 29.78 -14.08
N GLY A 404 11.09 29.17 -14.37
CA GLY A 404 12.38 29.48 -13.75
C GLY A 404 12.57 29.00 -12.30
N GLY A 405 11.58 28.32 -11.71
CA GLY A 405 11.71 27.63 -10.43
C GLY A 405 12.36 26.24 -10.57
N GLY A 406 12.83 25.67 -9.46
CA GLY A 406 13.61 24.44 -9.49
C GLY A 406 12.94 23.27 -10.19
N GLU A 407 11.67 23.03 -9.89
CA GLU A 407 10.89 21.94 -10.50
C GLU A 407 10.72 22.14 -12.01
N SER A 408 10.40 23.38 -12.42
CA SER A 408 10.25 23.74 -13.84
C SER A 408 11.59 23.66 -14.57
N ASN A 409 12.67 24.07 -13.95
CA ASN A 409 14.02 23.99 -14.53
C ASN A 409 14.49 22.54 -14.72
N LEU A 410 14.17 21.64 -13.78
CA LEU A 410 14.49 20.22 -13.96
C LEU A 410 13.68 19.62 -15.13
N ARG A 411 12.37 19.90 -15.21
CA ARG A 411 11.56 19.47 -16.37
C ARG A 411 12.11 20.03 -17.68
N LYS A 412 12.49 21.31 -17.71
CA LYS A 412 13.16 21.95 -18.84
C LYS A 412 14.41 21.16 -19.24
N TYR A 413 15.31 20.91 -18.29
CA TYR A 413 16.55 20.16 -18.51
C TYR A 413 16.29 18.78 -19.12
N ILE A 414 15.38 18.01 -18.53
CA ILE A 414 15.03 16.66 -18.96
C ILE A 414 14.49 16.64 -20.40
N ILE A 415 13.63 17.59 -20.73
CA ILE A 415 12.97 17.65 -22.03
C ILE A 415 13.91 18.23 -23.11
N GLU A 416 14.63 19.31 -22.83
CA GLU A 416 15.55 19.93 -23.79
C GLU A 416 16.79 19.06 -24.10
N HIS A 417 17.23 18.24 -23.11
CA HIS A 417 18.28 17.25 -23.33
C HIS A 417 17.76 15.90 -23.85
N ASP A 418 16.48 15.85 -24.18
CA ASP A 418 15.81 14.67 -24.76
C ASP A 418 15.98 13.39 -23.91
N LEU A 419 15.91 13.53 -22.59
CA LEU A 419 16.04 12.42 -21.64
C LEU A 419 14.71 11.70 -21.37
N LEU A 420 13.59 12.42 -21.38
CA LEU A 420 12.27 11.89 -21.04
C LEU A 420 11.72 11.01 -22.19
N GLU A 421 11.62 9.71 -21.93
CA GLU A 421 11.08 8.74 -22.89
C GLU A 421 9.56 8.63 -22.80
N ALA A 422 9.04 8.47 -21.56
CA ALA A 422 7.61 8.34 -21.30
C ALA A 422 7.23 8.76 -19.88
N ILE A 423 5.94 9.07 -19.72
CA ILE A 423 5.27 9.16 -18.41
C ILE A 423 4.02 8.26 -18.46
N ILE A 424 3.87 7.41 -17.44
CA ILE A 424 2.77 6.45 -17.36
C ILE A 424 1.95 6.77 -16.12
N GLN A 425 0.68 7.14 -16.29
CA GLN A 425 -0.26 7.29 -15.18
C GLN A 425 -0.75 5.92 -14.75
N MET A 426 -0.59 5.60 -13.47
CA MET A 426 -1.03 4.34 -12.87
C MET A 426 -2.42 4.47 -12.24
N PRO A 427 -3.09 3.34 -11.93
CA PRO A 427 -4.38 3.35 -11.27
C PRO A 427 -4.37 4.02 -9.90
N ASP A 428 -5.50 4.61 -9.52
CA ASP A 428 -5.77 5.01 -8.13
C ASP A 428 -5.82 3.79 -7.21
N ASN A 429 -5.48 3.98 -5.93
CA ASN A 429 -5.55 2.94 -4.92
C ASN A 429 -4.70 1.69 -5.24
N ASP A 430 -3.60 1.85 -5.95
CA ASP A 430 -2.64 0.77 -6.24
C ASP A 430 -1.58 0.60 -5.14
N PHE A 431 -1.53 1.49 -4.16
CA PHE A 431 -0.65 1.44 -2.99
C PHE A 431 -1.41 1.20 -1.69
N TYR A 432 -0.74 0.56 -0.70
CA TYR A 432 -1.36 0.21 0.59
C TYR A 432 -1.79 1.42 1.42
N ASN A 433 -1.07 2.55 1.33
CA ASN A 433 -1.22 3.69 2.25
C ASN A 433 -1.80 4.95 1.60
N THR A 434 -1.91 5.02 0.27
CA THR A 434 -2.39 6.20 -0.44
C THR A 434 -3.48 5.86 -1.44
N LYS A 435 -4.36 6.85 -1.69
CA LYS A 435 -5.37 6.81 -2.76
C LYS A 435 -4.96 7.63 -3.97
N ILE A 436 -3.80 8.28 -3.92
CA ILE A 436 -3.34 9.23 -4.94
C ILE A 436 -2.88 8.44 -6.17
N ALA A 437 -3.25 8.90 -7.37
CA ALA A 437 -2.68 8.41 -8.61
C ALA A 437 -1.17 8.67 -8.62
N THR A 438 -0.41 7.66 -9.04
CA THR A 438 1.04 7.76 -9.23
C THR A 438 1.39 7.79 -10.71
N TYR A 439 2.56 8.35 -11.00
CA TYR A 439 3.09 8.50 -12.34
C TYR A 439 4.49 7.90 -12.39
N ILE A 440 4.73 7.01 -13.35
CA ILE A 440 6.05 6.44 -13.58
C ILE A 440 6.75 7.28 -14.63
N TRP A 441 7.89 7.86 -14.27
CA TRP A 441 8.78 8.58 -15.16
C TRP A 441 9.81 7.62 -15.75
N VAL A 442 9.90 7.55 -17.07
CA VAL A 442 10.87 6.71 -17.78
C VAL A 442 11.81 7.63 -18.55
N LEU A 443 13.09 7.64 -18.13
CA LEU A 443 14.12 8.45 -18.77
C LEU A 443 15.26 7.57 -19.28
N THR A 444 15.93 8.05 -20.32
CA THR A 444 17.19 7.48 -20.83
C THR A 444 18.00 8.52 -21.56
N ASN A 445 19.32 8.43 -21.50
CA ASN A 445 20.21 9.24 -22.33
C ASN A 445 20.58 8.53 -23.67
N ARG A 446 19.87 7.45 -24.02
CA ARG A 446 20.05 6.68 -25.27
C ARG A 446 18.71 6.32 -25.91
N LYS A 447 17.88 7.35 -26.16
CA LYS A 447 16.61 7.15 -26.87
C LYS A 447 16.81 6.52 -28.24
N GLU A 448 15.90 5.65 -28.63
CA GLU A 448 15.79 5.15 -30.00
C GLU A 448 15.56 6.30 -30.99
N GLN A 449 16.03 6.14 -32.23
CA GLN A 449 15.89 7.17 -33.26
C GLN A 449 14.45 7.64 -33.46
N ARG A 450 13.47 6.71 -33.42
CA ARG A 450 12.04 7.03 -33.58
C ARG A 450 11.45 7.87 -32.43
N ARG A 451 12.08 7.83 -31.25
CA ARG A 451 11.64 8.54 -30.03
C ARG A 451 12.33 9.89 -29.81
N LYS A 452 13.37 10.19 -30.62
CA LYS A 452 14.10 11.45 -30.47
C LYS A 452 13.22 12.67 -30.68
N GLY A 453 13.33 13.64 -29.77
CA GLY A 453 12.52 14.86 -29.76
C GLY A 453 11.07 14.67 -29.37
N LYS A 454 10.70 13.47 -28.89
CA LYS A 454 9.31 13.11 -28.53
C LYS A 454 9.21 12.51 -27.14
N VAL A 455 8.06 12.69 -26.52
CA VAL A 455 7.67 12.07 -25.24
C VAL A 455 6.37 11.32 -25.43
N GLN A 456 6.30 10.12 -24.91
CA GLN A 456 5.08 9.31 -24.88
C GLN A 456 4.38 9.47 -23.52
N LEU A 457 3.11 9.84 -23.54
CA LEU A 457 2.24 9.81 -22.36
C LEU A 457 1.34 8.57 -22.45
N ILE A 458 1.23 7.80 -21.35
CA ILE A 458 0.42 6.58 -21.31
C ILE A 458 -0.55 6.66 -20.14
N ASP A 459 -1.85 6.57 -20.40
CA ASP A 459 -2.90 6.46 -19.38
C ASP A 459 -3.21 5.00 -19.09
N ALA A 460 -2.57 4.46 -18.07
CA ALA A 460 -2.84 3.12 -17.55
C ALA A 460 -3.83 3.12 -16.36
N SER A 461 -4.50 4.22 -16.06
CA SER A 461 -5.38 4.37 -14.89
C SER A 461 -6.52 3.34 -14.84
N SER A 462 -6.95 2.84 -15.98
CA SER A 462 -7.98 1.80 -16.12
C SER A 462 -7.41 0.39 -16.31
N ILE A 463 -6.08 0.23 -16.52
CA ILE A 463 -5.41 -1.05 -16.75
C ILE A 463 -5.07 -1.69 -15.39
N LYS A 464 -6.04 -2.32 -14.77
CA LYS A 464 -5.93 -2.90 -13.43
C LYS A 464 -6.83 -4.13 -13.26
N THR A 465 -6.47 -4.99 -12.34
CA THR A 465 -7.30 -6.12 -11.89
C THR A 465 -7.80 -5.81 -10.48
N PRO A 466 -9.12 -5.74 -10.24
CA PRO A 466 -9.66 -5.51 -8.90
C PRO A 466 -9.23 -6.61 -7.93
N LEU A 467 -9.06 -6.26 -6.65
CA LEU A 467 -8.86 -7.21 -5.56
C LEU A 467 -10.21 -7.55 -4.92
N ASP A 468 -10.45 -8.84 -4.67
CA ASP A 468 -11.64 -9.29 -3.91
C ASP A 468 -11.64 -8.75 -2.48
N LYS A 469 -10.46 -8.60 -1.90
CA LYS A 469 -10.26 -8.02 -0.56
C LYS A 469 -9.25 -6.90 -0.60
N HIS A 470 -9.65 -5.73 -0.08
CA HIS A 470 -8.75 -4.59 0.00
C HIS A 470 -7.62 -4.83 1.00
N LEU A 471 -6.41 -4.42 0.62
CA LEU A 471 -5.21 -4.45 1.45
C LEU A 471 -4.85 -3.02 1.89
N GLY A 472 -5.37 -2.59 3.02
CA GLY A 472 -5.33 -1.18 3.40
C GLY A 472 -6.14 -0.32 2.44
N LYS A 473 -5.49 0.63 1.75
CA LYS A 473 -6.14 1.44 0.70
C LYS A 473 -6.02 0.82 -0.70
N LYS A 474 -5.17 -0.21 -0.87
CA LYS A 474 -4.98 -0.90 -2.16
C LYS A 474 -6.20 -1.76 -2.46
N ASN A 475 -6.86 -1.50 -3.60
CA ASN A 475 -8.05 -2.22 -4.07
C ASN A 475 -7.88 -2.89 -5.43
N CYS A 476 -6.71 -2.78 -6.03
CA CYS A 476 -6.38 -3.39 -7.30
C CYS A 476 -4.94 -3.88 -7.34
N VAL A 477 -4.61 -4.70 -8.33
CA VAL A 477 -3.26 -5.18 -8.63
C VAL A 477 -2.94 -4.95 -10.10
N THR A 478 -1.67 -4.75 -10.39
CA THR A 478 -1.13 -4.73 -11.75
C THR A 478 -0.72 -6.17 -12.13
N SER A 479 -1.69 -6.97 -12.59
CA SER A 479 -1.48 -8.39 -12.96
C SER A 479 -0.46 -8.56 -14.08
N ASP A 480 -0.04 -9.81 -14.35
CA ASP A 480 0.89 -10.11 -15.45
C ASP A 480 0.37 -9.57 -16.80
N GLN A 481 -0.92 -9.78 -17.07
CA GLN A 481 -1.57 -9.28 -18.28
C GLN A 481 -1.62 -7.74 -18.33
N ASN A 482 -1.88 -7.08 -17.18
CA ASN A 482 -1.87 -5.62 -17.11
C ASN A 482 -0.45 -5.09 -17.40
N ARG A 483 0.60 -5.72 -16.82
CA ARG A 483 1.99 -5.31 -17.07
C ARG A 483 2.38 -5.50 -18.54
N GLU A 484 2.05 -6.65 -19.12
CA GLU A 484 2.27 -6.89 -20.55
C GLU A 484 1.59 -5.82 -21.43
N THR A 485 0.36 -5.46 -21.12
CA THR A 485 -0.36 -4.40 -21.84
C THR A 485 0.38 -3.06 -21.73
N ILE A 486 0.80 -2.65 -20.54
CA ILE A 486 1.50 -1.37 -20.32
C ILE A 486 2.86 -1.37 -21.05
N ILE A 487 3.59 -2.48 -21.01
CA ILE A 487 4.87 -2.62 -21.69
C ILE A 487 4.70 -2.58 -23.22
N ASN A 488 3.68 -3.25 -23.74
CA ASN A 488 3.36 -3.21 -25.16
C ASN A 488 3.00 -1.79 -25.62
N LEU A 489 2.24 -1.01 -24.81
CA LEU A 489 1.98 0.41 -25.10
C LEU A 489 3.30 1.21 -25.17
N LEU A 490 4.22 1.00 -24.23
CA LEU A 490 5.51 1.68 -24.23
C LEU A 490 6.36 1.26 -25.44
N THR A 491 6.49 -0.04 -25.73
CA THR A 491 7.42 -0.55 -26.74
C THR A 491 6.92 -0.38 -28.16
N SER A 492 5.61 -0.46 -28.40
CA SER A 492 5.04 -0.22 -29.75
C SER A 492 5.26 1.22 -30.21
N PHE A 493 5.21 2.18 -29.29
CA PHE A 493 5.33 3.61 -29.59
C PHE A 493 4.31 4.05 -30.63
N GLU A 494 3.04 3.76 -30.37
CA GLU A 494 1.91 4.09 -31.23
C GLU A 494 0.87 4.92 -30.48
N GLU A 495 0.16 5.78 -31.20
CA GLU A 495 -0.96 6.55 -30.67
C GLU A 495 -2.24 5.72 -30.66
N ASN A 496 -2.95 5.73 -29.53
CA ASN A 496 -4.25 5.09 -29.34
C ASN A 496 -4.98 5.73 -28.15
N ASP A 497 -6.10 5.17 -27.71
CA ASP A 497 -6.89 5.70 -26.59
C ASP A 497 -6.12 5.76 -25.24
N TYR A 498 -5.03 5.01 -25.11
CA TYR A 498 -4.20 4.93 -23.93
C TYR A 498 -2.81 5.58 -24.10
N SER A 499 -2.44 5.99 -25.29
CA SER A 499 -1.08 6.46 -25.61
C SER A 499 -1.10 7.62 -26.58
N VAL A 500 -0.44 8.73 -26.19
CA VAL A 500 -0.25 9.93 -27.03
C VAL A 500 1.24 10.22 -27.14
N ILE A 501 1.68 10.61 -28.34
CA ILE A 501 3.07 10.95 -28.63
C ILE A 501 3.17 12.45 -28.94
N LEU A 502 3.94 13.18 -28.14
CA LEU A 502 4.04 14.63 -28.21
C LEU A 502 5.48 15.06 -28.51
N ASP A 503 5.64 16.12 -29.27
CA ASP A 503 6.94 16.76 -29.47
C ASP A 503 7.40 17.48 -28.18
N ASN A 504 8.70 17.53 -27.92
CA ASN A 504 9.27 18.13 -26.71
C ASN A 504 8.79 19.59 -26.49
N GLU A 505 8.55 20.35 -27.56
CA GLU A 505 8.10 21.74 -27.53
C GLU A 505 6.68 21.92 -26.95
N GLU A 506 5.85 20.88 -26.98
CA GLU A 506 4.47 20.90 -26.44
C GLU A 506 4.42 21.16 -24.92
N PHE A 507 5.49 20.83 -24.20
CA PHE A 507 5.58 20.98 -22.74
C PHE A 507 6.13 22.33 -22.29
N GLY A 508 6.68 23.13 -23.24
CA GLY A 508 7.24 24.43 -22.96
C GLY A 508 6.21 25.56 -23.04
N TYR A 509 6.36 26.55 -22.20
CA TYR A 509 5.57 27.78 -22.26
C TYR A 509 6.39 28.99 -21.80
N TRP A 510 6.03 30.13 -22.31
CA TRP A 510 6.48 31.43 -21.82
C TRP A 510 5.51 31.97 -20.77
N ASP A 511 5.99 32.18 -19.56
CA ASP A 511 5.27 32.94 -18.52
C ASP A 511 5.61 34.44 -18.72
N VAL A 512 4.65 35.16 -19.27
CA VAL A 512 4.85 36.56 -19.69
C VAL A 512 4.08 37.49 -18.79
N GLU A 513 4.79 38.42 -18.12
CA GLU A 513 4.16 39.46 -17.35
C GLU A 513 3.45 40.45 -18.25
N ILE A 514 2.21 40.80 -17.90
CA ILE A 514 1.45 41.89 -18.51
C ILE A 514 1.38 43.04 -17.54
N LEU A 515 1.87 44.23 -18.00
CA LEU A 515 2.05 45.41 -17.18
C LEU A 515 1.10 46.53 -17.65
N HIS A 516 0.61 47.35 -16.76
CA HIS A 516 -0.20 48.53 -17.06
C HIS A 516 0.53 49.80 -16.58
N PRO A 517 0.78 50.77 -17.48
CA PRO A 517 1.36 52.06 -17.09
C PRO A 517 0.43 52.82 -16.14
N VAL A 518 1.00 53.40 -15.10
CA VAL A 518 0.24 54.34 -14.23
C VAL A 518 0.05 55.65 -14.96
N LYS A 519 -1.20 56.14 -14.98
CA LYS A 519 -1.55 57.44 -15.51
C LYS A 519 -1.86 58.43 -14.39
N ASP A 520 -1.58 59.70 -14.64
CA ASP A 520 -1.99 60.80 -13.76
C ASP A 520 -3.46 61.22 -14.00
N GLU A 521 -3.94 62.21 -13.27
CA GLU A 521 -5.30 62.72 -13.37
C GLU A 521 -5.65 63.31 -14.78
N ASN A 522 -4.63 63.60 -15.58
CA ASN A 522 -4.77 64.09 -16.96
C ASN A 522 -4.60 62.98 -18.00
N GLY A 523 -4.48 61.69 -17.60
CA GLY A 523 -4.32 60.55 -18.46
C GLY A 523 -2.90 60.39 -19.05
N GLN A 524 -1.90 61.16 -18.54
CA GLN A 524 -0.50 61.06 -19.01
C GLN A 524 0.25 59.95 -18.24
N ILE A 525 1.13 59.20 -18.95
CA ILE A 525 1.93 58.13 -18.34
C ILE A 525 2.92 58.75 -17.33
N VAL A 526 2.82 58.28 -16.07
CA VAL A 526 3.70 58.71 -14.97
C VAL A 526 5.09 58.07 -15.14
N LYS A 527 6.11 58.92 -15.13
CA LYS A 527 7.52 58.48 -15.13
C LYS A 527 8.19 58.76 -13.79
N SER A 528 8.96 57.81 -13.27
CA SER A 528 9.80 57.97 -12.10
C SER A 528 11.26 57.70 -12.50
N LYS A 529 12.17 58.68 -12.20
CA LYS A 529 13.58 58.64 -12.60
C LYS A 529 13.79 58.34 -14.09
N GLY A 530 12.90 58.87 -14.95
CA GLY A 530 13.00 58.69 -16.41
C GLY A 530 12.43 57.35 -16.95
N LYS A 531 11.98 56.43 -16.08
CA LYS A 531 11.34 55.14 -16.47
C LYS A 531 9.83 55.19 -16.26
N ILE A 532 9.07 54.51 -17.12
CA ILE A 532 7.63 54.36 -16.97
C ILE A 532 7.34 53.69 -15.64
N LYS A 533 6.39 54.24 -14.86
CA LYS A 533 5.88 53.60 -13.64
C LYS A 533 4.73 52.71 -14.01
N TYR A 534 4.82 51.42 -13.63
CA TYR A 534 3.76 50.47 -13.84
C TYR A 534 2.91 50.26 -12.58
N SER A 535 1.65 49.89 -12.78
CA SER A 535 0.74 49.47 -11.72
C SER A 535 1.32 48.28 -10.94
N LYS A 536 0.90 48.16 -9.68
CA LYS A 536 1.16 46.97 -8.89
C LYS A 536 0.27 45.77 -9.34
N ASP A 537 -0.85 46.08 -9.98
CA ASP A 537 -1.76 45.09 -10.57
C ASP A 537 -1.18 44.60 -11.89
N LYS A 538 -0.39 43.54 -11.81
CA LYS A 538 0.17 42.84 -12.93
C LYS A 538 -0.34 41.39 -12.87
N TYR A 539 -0.52 40.79 -14.05
CA TYR A 539 -0.85 39.35 -14.18
C TYR A 539 0.11 38.69 -15.17
N SER A 540 0.20 37.38 -15.08
CA SER A 540 1.00 36.60 -16.02
C SER A 540 0.11 35.78 -16.94
N LEU A 541 0.57 35.58 -18.19
CA LEU A 541 -0.04 34.71 -19.16
C LEU A 541 0.94 33.65 -19.60
N GLN A 542 0.46 32.41 -19.69
CA GLN A 542 1.22 31.28 -20.23
C GLN A 542 0.97 31.18 -21.71
N ILE A 543 2.01 31.37 -22.51
CA ILE A 543 1.98 31.30 -23.97
C ILE A 543 2.72 30.03 -24.40
N PRO A 544 2.09 29.07 -25.10
CA PRO A 544 2.76 27.86 -25.55
C PRO A 544 4.02 28.13 -26.34
N LEU A 545 5.08 27.37 -26.13
CA LEU A 545 6.37 27.54 -26.80
C LEU A 545 6.21 27.38 -28.33
N ASN A 546 5.36 26.45 -28.76
CA ASN A 546 5.06 26.15 -30.15
C ASN A 546 4.01 27.11 -30.79
N HIS A 547 3.60 28.19 -30.11
CA HIS A 547 2.63 29.15 -30.64
C HIS A 547 3.17 29.82 -31.92
N LYS A 548 2.43 29.76 -32.99
CA LYS A 548 2.81 30.39 -34.27
C LYS A 548 2.97 31.90 -34.12
N GLY A 549 4.16 32.43 -34.44
CA GLY A 549 4.49 33.84 -34.29
C GLY A 549 4.97 34.23 -32.90
N GLY A 550 5.08 33.28 -31.99
CA GLY A 550 5.66 33.44 -30.67
C GLY A 550 4.90 34.43 -29.76
N ILE A 551 5.60 34.94 -28.75
CA ILE A 551 5.06 35.88 -27.73
C ILE A 551 4.44 37.12 -28.38
N GLN A 552 5.10 37.69 -29.39
CA GLN A 552 4.65 38.97 -29.96
C GLN A 552 3.34 38.84 -30.74
N GLN A 553 3.13 37.74 -31.47
CA GLN A 553 1.88 37.50 -32.20
C GLN A 553 0.73 37.23 -31.21
N PHE A 554 0.95 36.39 -30.23
CA PHE A 554 -0.04 36.14 -29.18
C PHE A 554 -0.45 37.41 -28.44
N TYR A 555 0.53 38.22 -28.08
CA TYR A 555 0.26 39.49 -27.41
C TYR A 555 -0.61 40.44 -28.28
N ASN A 556 -0.32 40.54 -29.56
CA ASN A 556 -1.11 41.37 -30.45
C ASN A 556 -2.55 40.86 -30.60
N ASP A 557 -2.73 39.57 -30.78
CA ASP A 557 -4.01 38.96 -31.09
C ASP A 557 -4.91 38.83 -29.88
N GLU A 558 -4.35 38.39 -28.75
CA GLU A 558 -5.15 38.00 -27.59
C GLU A 558 -5.13 39.02 -26.45
N VAL A 559 -4.05 39.80 -26.34
CA VAL A 559 -3.91 40.76 -25.23
C VAL A 559 -4.22 42.18 -25.69
N LYS A 560 -3.46 42.66 -26.64
CA LYS A 560 -3.57 44.06 -27.07
C LYS A 560 -4.89 44.39 -27.79
N ALA A 561 -5.49 43.39 -28.43
CA ALA A 561 -6.83 43.51 -29.04
C ALA A 561 -7.92 43.73 -28.00
N LYS A 562 -7.76 43.19 -26.78
CA LYS A 562 -8.70 43.29 -25.65
C LYS A 562 -8.33 44.44 -24.69
N ASP A 563 -7.05 44.72 -24.58
CA ASP A 563 -6.48 45.73 -23.67
C ASP A 563 -5.35 46.51 -24.38
N SER A 564 -5.71 47.62 -24.97
CA SER A 564 -4.79 48.46 -25.75
C SER A 564 -3.67 49.11 -24.90
N GLU A 565 -3.82 49.15 -23.59
CA GLU A 565 -2.88 49.77 -22.63
C GLU A 565 -1.90 48.78 -22.04
N ALA A 566 -2.16 47.50 -22.21
CA ALA A 566 -1.27 46.42 -21.74
C ALA A 566 0.11 46.57 -22.41
N VAL A 567 1.16 46.26 -21.66
CA VAL A 567 2.55 46.26 -22.12
C VAL A 567 3.20 44.91 -21.71
N LEU A 568 3.96 44.32 -22.63
CA LEU A 568 4.76 43.14 -22.30
C LEU A 568 5.85 43.48 -21.29
N GLY A 569 5.88 42.72 -20.19
CA GLY A 569 6.93 42.70 -19.22
C GLY A 569 7.98 41.62 -19.44
N ASN A 570 8.48 41.03 -18.38
CA ASN A 570 9.45 39.94 -18.48
C ASN A 570 8.78 38.68 -18.95
N ALA A 571 9.51 37.88 -19.75
CA ALA A 571 9.11 36.55 -20.17
C ALA A 571 10.10 35.53 -19.58
N THR A 572 9.59 34.52 -18.92
CA THR A 572 10.36 33.43 -18.33
C THR A 572 9.93 32.11 -18.94
N LEU A 573 10.87 31.29 -19.42
CA LEU A 573 10.58 30.00 -20.01
C LEU A 573 10.28 28.99 -18.87
N GLY A 574 9.16 28.29 -18.98
CA GLY A 574 8.72 27.23 -18.06
C GLY A 574 8.38 25.95 -18.81
N TYR A 575 8.40 24.85 -18.08
CA TYR A 575 7.99 23.54 -18.58
C TYR A 575 7.03 22.89 -17.59
N GLU A 576 5.92 22.37 -18.12
CA GLU A 576 4.93 21.60 -17.35
C GLU A 576 4.29 20.53 -18.22
N ILE A 577 3.80 19.44 -17.60
CA ILE A 577 3.18 18.33 -18.29
C ILE A 577 1.73 18.24 -17.83
N ARG A 578 0.82 18.79 -18.62
CA ARG A 578 -0.62 18.77 -18.34
C ARG A 578 -1.25 17.48 -18.81
N PHE A 579 -0.88 16.38 -18.15
CA PHE A 579 -1.23 15.02 -18.53
C PHE A 579 -2.73 14.85 -18.85
N ALA A 580 -3.61 15.35 -17.99
CA ALA A 580 -5.05 15.23 -18.13
C ALA A 580 -5.62 15.88 -19.43
N ASN A 581 -4.91 16.84 -20.02
CA ASN A 581 -5.38 17.52 -21.24
C ASN A 581 -5.41 16.58 -22.45
N TYR A 582 -4.59 15.53 -22.44
CA TYR A 582 -4.41 14.63 -23.58
C TYR A 582 -5.31 13.38 -23.52
N PHE A 583 -5.85 13.06 -22.33
CA PHE A 583 -6.67 11.88 -22.07
C PHE A 583 -8.08 12.22 -21.61
N SER A 584 -8.59 13.40 -21.96
CA SER A 584 -9.99 13.71 -21.71
C SER A 584 -10.86 12.77 -22.56
N ARG A 585 -11.49 11.78 -21.91
CA ARG A 585 -12.48 10.93 -22.57
C ARG A 585 -13.55 11.83 -23.14
N LYS A 586 -13.74 11.79 -24.44
CA LYS A 586 -14.96 12.32 -25.06
C LYS A 586 -16.09 11.44 -24.51
N HIS A 587 -16.94 12.00 -23.66
CA HIS A 587 -18.16 11.31 -23.27
C HIS A 587 -18.97 11.00 -24.52
N ASP A 588 -19.32 9.73 -24.71
CA ASP A 588 -20.22 9.35 -25.79
C ASP A 588 -21.64 9.80 -25.37
N VAL A 589 -22.28 10.63 -26.16
CA VAL A 589 -23.67 11.08 -25.94
C VAL A 589 -24.62 9.88 -25.80
N LYS A 590 -24.26 8.74 -26.38
CA LYS A 590 -24.96 7.48 -26.23
C LYS A 590 -25.04 7.01 -24.77
N GLU A 591 -23.97 7.17 -23.98
CA GLU A 591 -24.00 6.82 -22.53
C GLU A 591 -25.01 7.67 -21.76
N THR A 592 -25.14 8.96 -22.11
CA THR A 592 -26.14 9.86 -21.52
C THR A 592 -27.55 9.46 -21.91
N GLN A 593 -27.77 9.01 -23.14
CA GLN A 593 -29.06 8.52 -23.63
C GLN A 593 -29.46 7.20 -22.96
N ASP A 594 -28.51 6.25 -22.84
CA ASP A 594 -28.73 4.97 -22.16
C ASP A 594 -29.11 5.19 -20.67
N LEU A 595 -28.45 6.12 -19.98
CA LEU A 595 -28.81 6.51 -18.61
C LEU A 595 -30.20 7.15 -18.55
N GLN A 596 -30.57 7.97 -19.51
CA GLN A 596 -31.91 8.57 -19.61
C GLN A 596 -32.99 7.52 -19.79
N GLU A 597 -32.78 6.54 -20.66
CA GLU A 597 -33.71 5.42 -20.87
C GLU A 597 -33.87 4.58 -19.61
N ARG A 598 -32.74 4.29 -18.92
CA ARG A 598 -32.75 3.59 -17.63
C ARG A 598 -33.56 4.35 -16.57
N ILE A 599 -33.35 5.66 -16.43
CA ILE A 599 -34.14 6.51 -15.51
C ILE A 599 -35.62 6.45 -15.84
N CYS A 600 -36.00 6.52 -17.12
CA CYS A 600 -37.42 6.41 -17.53
C CYS A 600 -38.02 5.06 -17.18
N SER A 601 -37.27 3.96 -17.31
CA SER A 601 -37.73 2.63 -16.90
C SER A 601 -37.95 2.56 -15.38
N MET A 602 -36.95 3.00 -14.59
CA MET A 602 -37.04 3.00 -13.13
C MET A 602 -38.18 3.86 -12.60
N GLN A 603 -38.45 5.00 -13.26
CA GLN A 603 -39.64 5.82 -12.89
C GLN A 603 -40.95 5.09 -13.09
N LYS A 604 -41.09 4.27 -14.17
CA LYS A 604 -42.25 3.44 -14.39
C LYS A 604 -42.40 2.39 -13.30
N ASP A 605 -41.31 1.74 -12.88
CA ASP A 605 -41.33 0.75 -11.81
C ASP A 605 -41.78 1.36 -10.48
N VAL A 606 -41.21 2.49 -10.09
CA VAL A 606 -41.62 3.25 -8.89
C VAL A 606 -43.11 3.63 -8.96
N MET A 607 -43.58 4.13 -10.12
CA MET A 607 -44.98 4.51 -10.31
C MET A 607 -45.92 3.32 -10.23
N SER A 608 -45.47 2.13 -10.59
CA SER A 608 -46.25 0.89 -10.49
C SER A 608 -46.39 0.37 -9.05
N LEU A 609 -45.43 0.67 -8.20
CA LEU A 609 -45.40 0.26 -6.79
C LEU A 609 -46.18 1.22 -5.86
N LEU A 610 -46.20 2.53 -6.16
CA LEU A 610 -46.85 3.56 -5.35
C LEU A 610 -48.35 3.28 -5.06
N PRO A 611 -49.19 2.86 -6.03
CA PRO A 611 -50.60 2.56 -5.77
C PRO A 611 -50.80 1.42 -4.76
N LYS A 612 -49.86 0.47 -4.69
CA LYS A 612 -49.96 -0.65 -3.73
C LYS A 612 -49.83 -0.20 -2.28
N LEU A 613 -49.21 0.96 -2.01
CA LEU A 613 -49.07 1.53 -0.67
C LEU A 613 -50.34 2.27 -0.17
N THR A 614 -51.15 2.84 -1.06
CA THR A 614 -52.31 3.64 -0.70
C THR A 614 -53.48 2.85 -0.12
N ASP A 615 -53.54 1.54 -0.42
CA ASP A 615 -54.60 0.66 0.10
C ASP A 615 -54.41 0.21 1.55
N TRP A 616 -53.27 0.58 2.19
CA TRP A 616 -52.91 0.16 3.55
C TRP A 616 -53.54 1.02 4.65
N PHE A 617 -53.95 2.25 4.34
CA PHE A 617 -54.47 3.20 5.34
C PHE A 617 -56.00 3.10 5.55
N ARG A 618 -56.48 1.88 5.82
CA ARG A 618 -57.81 1.71 6.39
C ARG A 618 -57.72 1.64 7.91
N SER A 619 -58.07 2.73 8.59
CA SER A 619 -58.20 2.76 10.05
C SER A 619 -59.49 2.12 10.46
N ASP A 620 -59.51 0.80 10.63
CA ASP A 620 -60.54 0.18 11.43
C ASP A 620 -60.21 0.42 12.90
N ASN A 621 -61.23 0.78 13.74
CA ASN A 621 -61.09 0.95 15.18
C ASN A 621 -60.68 -0.39 15.80
N VAL A 622 -59.35 -0.60 16.03
CA VAL A 622 -58.84 -1.80 16.69
C VAL A 622 -58.98 -1.61 18.21
N GLU A 623 -59.76 -2.48 18.85
CA GLU A 623 -59.83 -2.50 20.31
C GLU A 623 -58.47 -2.93 20.91
N LEU A 624 -57.93 -2.17 21.89
CA LEU A 624 -56.62 -2.36 22.49
C LEU A 624 -56.70 -2.86 23.91
N LYS A 625 -55.80 -3.75 24.31
CA LYS A 625 -55.57 -4.18 25.70
C LYS A 625 -54.13 -3.83 26.13
N ASN A 626 -53.90 -3.75 27.43
CA ASN A 626 -52.54 -3.57 27.97
C ASN A 626 -51.74 -4.88 27.76
N SER A 627 -50.49 -4.77 27.26
CA SER A 627 -49.58 -5.91 27.14
C SER A 627 -49.13 -6.37 28.53
N LYS A 628 -48.90 -7.68 28.68
CA LYS A 628 -48.24 -8.27 29.86
C LYS A 628 -46.80 -7.78 30.03
N ASN A 629 -46.16 -7.35 28.93
CA ASN A 629 -44.88 -6.71 28.95
C ASN A 629 -45.07 -5.20 28.76
N PRO A 630 -44.87 -4.37 29.79
CA PRO A 630 -45.11 -2.93 29.71
C PRO A 630 -44.42 -2.18 28.60
N ILE A 631 -43.32 -2.71 28.06
CA ILE A 631 -42.54 -2.12 26.98
C ILE A 631 -43.37 -2.03 25.67
N PHE A 632 -44.25 -3.01 25.43
CA PHE A 632 -45.13 -2.99 24.25
C PHE A 632 -46.33 -2.06 24.44
N GLY A 633 -46.58 -1.57 25.65
CA GLY A 633 -47.71 -0.66 25.94
C GLY A 633 -49.05 -1.32 25.69
N LYS A 634 -49.84 -0.77 24.72
CA LYS A 634 -51.11 -1.32 24.29
C LYS A 634 -50.94 -2.11 22.98
N ILE A 635 -51.57 -3.28 22.93
CA ILE A 635 -51.60 -4.18 21.77
C ILE A 635 -53.06 -4.49 21.38
N PRO A 636 -53.35 -4.97 20.15
CA PRO A 636 -54.69 -5.39 19.76
C PRO A 636 -55.26 -6.42 20.73
N SER A 637 -56.52 -6.25 21.13
CA SER A 637 -57.14 -7.10 22.16
C SER A 637 -57.24 -8.57 21.77
N HIS A 638 -57.33 -8.87 20.46
CA HIS A 638 -57.37 -10.21 19.89
C HIS A 638 -56.02 -10.85 19.69
N TRP A 639 -54.88 -10.10 19.81
CA TRP A 639 -53.54 -10.68 19.77
C TRP A 639 -53.24 -11.49 21.03
N THR A 640 -52.53 -12.60 20.86
CA THR A 640 -52.03 -13.42 21.99
C THR A 640 -50.67 -12.91 22.50
N GLU A 641 -50.27 -13.36 23.64
CA GLU A 641 -48.93 -13.07 24.20
C GLU A 641 -48.31 -14.35 24.72
N ILE A 642 -47.05 -14.59 24.30
CA ILE A 642 -46.31 -15.77 24.64
C ILE A 642 -44.93 -15.38 25.17
N GLN A 643 -44.31 -16.21 26.01
CA GLN A 643 -42.89 -15.98 26.37
C GLN A 643 -41.97 -16.29 25.20
N PHE A 644 -40.98 -15.44 24.99
CA PHE A 644 -40.04 -15.50 23.86
C PHE A 644 -39.44 -16.89 23.65
N LYS A 645 -39.04 -17.59 24.73
CA LYS A 645 -38.45 -18.93 24.68
C LYS A 645 -39.32 -20.01 24.06
N TYR A 646 -40.64 -19.80 23.97
CA TYR A 646 -41.53 -20.76 23.33
C TYR A 646 -41.74 -20.51 21.84
N CYS A 647 -41.17 -19.42 21.34
CA CYS A 647 -41.21 -19.10 19.91
C CYS A 647 -40.01 -19.61 19.14
N PHE A 648 -38.92 -19.94 19.85
CA PHE A 648 -37.62 -20.26 19.22
C PHE A 648 -36.97 -21.45 19.90
N GLU A 649 -36.30 -22.25 19.08
CA GLU A 649 -35.33 -23.26 19.51
C GLU A 649 -33.92 -22.71 19.34
N GLU A 650 -33.09 -22.83 20.39
CA GLU A 650 -31.68 -22.41 20.31
C GLU A 650 -30.86 -23.50 19.63
N ILE A 651 -30.18 -23.12 18.53
CA ILE A 651 -29.33 -24.03 17.75
C ILE A 651 -27.86 -23.83 18.10
N ASN A 652 -27.20 -24.93 18.45
CA ASN A 652 -25.76 -24.95 18.80
C ASN A 652 -24.99 -25.99 17.98
N GLU A 653 -25.28 -26.08 16.68
CA GLU A 653 -24.63 -27.01 15.79
C GLU A 653 -23.29 -26.46 15.32
N THR A 654 -22.22 -27.29 15.41
CA THR A 654 -20.85 -26.95 15.00
C THR A 654 -20.27 -28.07 14.13
N GLY A 655 -19.04 -27.95 13.66
CA GLY A 655 -18.36 -29.01 12.91
C GLY A 655 -18.54 -28.91 11.39
N HIS A 656 -18.83 -27.74 10.87
CA HIS A 656 -19.01 -27.47 9.43
C HIS A 656 -17.93 -26.51 8.88
N PRO A 657 -16.63 -26.85 8.93
CA PRO A 657 -15.55 -25.94 8.57
C PRO A 657 -15.49 -25.54 7.09
N ASP A 658 -16.19 -26.29 6.23
CA ASP A 658 -16.22 -26.06 4.77
C ASP A 658 -17.34 -25.10 4.34
N GLU A 659 -18.21 -24.69 5.27
CA GLU A 659 -19.30 -23.76 4.99
C GLU A 659 -18.79 -22.31 4.92
N GLU A 660 -19.49 -21.46 4.17
CA GLU A 660 -19.12 -20.06 3.98
C GLU A 660 -19.23 -19.25 5.28
N MET A 661 -18.26 -18.39 5.52
CA MET A 661 -18.27 -17.49 6.68
C MET A 661 -19.32 -16.37 6.52
N LEU A 662 -20.19 -16.30 7.52
CA LEU A 662 -21.23 -15.26 7.59
C LEU A 662 -20.86 -14.14 8.59
N CYS A 663 -21.49 -12.99 8.41
CA CYS A 663 -21.50 -11.89 9.38
C CYS A 663 -22.90 -11.37 9.62
N ALA A 664 -23.19 -10.99 10.87
CA ALA A 664 -24.44 -10.34 11.24
C ALA A 664 -24.29 -8.82 11.06
N THR A 665 -25.07 -8.27 10.16
CA THR A 665 -25.08 -6.83 9.83
C THR A 665 -26.36 -6.18 10.33
N GLN A 666 -26.32 -4.92 10.75
CA GLN A 666 -27.51 -4.25 11.29
C GLN A 666 -28.58 -3.96 10.23
N ASN A 667 -28.20 -3.83 8.97
CA ASN A 667 -29.11 -3.39 7.90
C ASN A 667 -29.40 -4.46 6.83
N LYS A 668 -28.48 -5.44 6.63
CA LYS A 668 -28.59 -6.44 5.55
C LYS A 668 -28.89 -7.85 6.09
N GLY A 669 -29.08 -8.00 7.43
CA GLY A 669 -29.25 -9.32 8.07
C GLY A 669 -27.94 -10.10 8.19
N VAL A 670 -28.04 -11.44 8.24
CA VAL A 670 -26.88 -12.34 8.24
C VAL A 670 -26.55 -12.70 6.79
N ILE A 671 -25.39 -12.28 6.34
CA ILE A 671 -24.92 -12.41 4.96
C ILE A 671 -23.49 -12.95 4.91
N PRO A 672 -23.03 -13.51 3.78
CA PRO A 672 -21.63 -13.84 3.56
C PRO A 672 -20.71 -12.66 3.84
N GLN A 673 -19.56 -12.94 4.49
CA GLN A 673 -18.56 -11.88 4.75
C GLN A 673 -18.06 -11.25 3.45
N SER A 674 -18.03 -12.01 2.36
CA SER A 674 -17.68 -11.55 1.01
C SER A 674 -18.59 -10.44 0.47
N MET A 675 -19.85 -10.35 0.97
CA MET A 675 -20.83 -9.35 0.57
C MET A 675 -20.89 -8.12 1.50
N TYR A 676 -20.01 -8.06 2.50
CA TYR A 676 -20.02 -6.98 3.49
C TYR A 676 -18.89 -5.98 3.27
N ASP A 677 -19.23 -4.72 3.01
CA ASP A 677 -18.28 -3.63 2.74
C ASP A 677 -17.57 -3.07 3.99
N GLY A 678 -17.89 -3.59 5.18
CA GLY A 678 -17.29 -3.16 6.46
C GLY A 678 -16.18 -4.08 6.94
N SER A 679 -15.47 -3.66 7.99
CA SER A 679 -14.46 -4.50 8.63
C SER A 679 -15.12 -5.56 9.53
N VAL A 680 -14.81 -6.83 9.28
CA VAL A 680 -15.21 -7.97 10.13
C VAL A 680 -13.95 -8.54 10.78
N VAL A 681 -14.08 -8.97 12.03
CA VAL A 681 -13.00 -9.68 12.70
C VAL A 681 -12.78 -11.01 11.98
N ALA A 682 -11.66 -11.16 11.29
CA ALA A 682 -11.32 -12.36 10.55
C ALA A 682 -11.04 -13.52 11.53
N VAL A 683 -11.82 -14.58 11.43
CA VAL A 683 -11.55 -15.86 12.11
C VAL A 683 -10.59 -16.62 11.21
N THR A 684 -9.37 -16.91 11.72
CA THR A 684 -8.32 -17.59 10.96
C THR A 684 -8.10 -19.03 11.38
N LYS A 685 -8.69 -19.48 12.53
CA LYS A 685 -8.55 -20.84 13.09
C LYS A 685 -9.81 -21.23 13.84
N GLY A 686 -10.06 -22.54 13.95
CA GLY A 686 -11.15 -23.06 14.75
C GLY A 686 -12.51 -22.98 14.05
N PHE A 687 -12.55 -23.07 12.73
CA PHE A 687 -13.78 -23.07 11.95
C PHE A 687 -14.73 -24.19 12.36
N GLU A 688 -14.19 -25.28 12.85
CA GLU A 688 -14.94 -26.41 13.43
C GLU A 688 -15.74 -26.06 14.69
N ASN A 689 -15.38 -24.97 15.38
CA ASN A 689 -16.06 -24.49 16.59
C ASN A 689 -17.10 -23.39 16.28
N LEU A 690 -17.20 -22.95 15.03
CA LEU A 690 -18.20 -21.97 14.62
C LEU A 690 -19.57 -22.64 14.49
N LYS A 691 -20.62 -21.85 14.73
CA LYS A 691 -21.98 -22.34 14.69
C LYS A 691 -22.54 -22.29 13.28
N LEU A 692 -23.23 -23.35 12.87
CA LEU A 692 -23.98 -23.39 11.62
C LEU A 692 -25.25 -22.55 11.73
N VAL A 693 -25.47 -21.69 10.74
CA VAL A 693 -26.69 -20.91 10.56
C VAL A 693 -27.36 -21.37 9.28
N ARG A 694 -28.65 -21.61 9.31
CA ARG A 694 -29.45 -21.96 8.13
C ARG A 694 -30.31 -20.79 7.67
N ILE A 695 -30.71 -20.82 6.43
CA ILE A 695 -31.67 -19.84 5.91
C ILE A 695 -32.94 -19.96 6.76
N GLY A 696 -33.43 -18.84 7.27
CA GLY A 696 -34.63 -18.81 8.15
C GLY A 696 -34.30 -18.65 9.62
N ASP A 697 -33.08 -18.84 10.03
CA ASP A 697 -32.62 -18.63 11.40
C ASP A 697 -32.54 -17.13 11.75
N PHE A 698 -32.58 -16.87 13.04
CA PHE A 698 -32.35 -15.54 13.61
C PHE A 698 -31.09 -15.57 14.47
N VAL A 699 -30.27 -14.54 14.36
CA VAL A 699 -28.97 -14.47 15.06
C VAL A 699 -28.92 -13.28 16.02
N ILE A 700 -28.70 -13.58 17.30
CA ILE A 700 -28.39 -12.59 18.32
C ILE A 700 -26.86 -12.40 18.32
N SER A 701 -26.41 -11.26 17.81
CA SER A 701 -25.00 -10.84 17.86
C SER A 701 -24.69 -10.05 19.12
N LEU A 702 -23.42 -9.77 19.37
CA LEU A 702 -22.96 -8.96 20.50
C LEU A 702 -23.54 -7.55 20.54
N ARG A 703 -24.04 -7.02 19.42
CA ARG A 703 -24.60 -5.68 19.29
C ARG A 703 -26.09 -5.67 18.96
N SER A 704 -26.80 -6.78 19.08
CA SER A 704 -28.24 -6.85 18.78
C SER A 704 -29.09 -5.89 19.64
N PHE A 705 -28.62 -5.46 20.80
CA PHE A 705 -29.29 -4.43 21.62
C PHE A 705 -29.27 -3.02 20.96
N GLN A 706 -28.50 -2.81 19.90
CA GLN A 706 -28.46 -1.56 19.11
C GLN A 706 -29.29 -1.64 17.83
N GLY A 707 -29.26 -2.79 17.13
CA GLY A 707 -29.82 -2.93 15.79
C GLY A 707 -30.91 -4.01 15.66
N GLY A 708 -31.26 -4.72 16.75
CA GLY A 708 -32.19 -5.83 16.73
C GLY A 708 -31.54 -7.19 16.46
N ILE A 709 -32.35 -8.23 16.38
CA ILE A 709 -31.92 -9.59 16.03
C ILE A 709 -31.94 -9.72 14.50
N GLU A 710 -30.91 -10.40 13.94
CA GLU A 710 -30.70 -10.47 12.51
C GLU A 710 -31.28 -11.75 11.91
N TYR A 711 -31.95 -11.64 10.77
CA TYR A 711 -32.46 -12.77 9.98
C TYR A 711 -31.39 -13.28 9.01
N ALA A 712 -31.29 -14.61 8.87
CA ALA A 712 -30.32 -15.26 8.00
C ALA A 712 -30.92 -15.49 6.60
N TYR A 713 -30.36 -14.80 5.61
CA TYR A 713 -30.70 -14.98 4.20
C TYR A 713 -29.82 -16.03 3.52
N TYR A 714 -28.71 -16.43 4.14
CA TYR A 714 -27.74 -17.38 3.63
C TYR A 714 -27.39 -18.43 4.67
N GLN A 715 -27.07 -19.65 4.22
CA GLN A 715 -26.51 -20.69 5.05
C GLN A 715 -24.99 -20.52 5.15
N GLY A 716 -24.42 -20.84 6.30
CA GLY A 716 -22.99 -20.80 6.54
C GLY A 716 -22.63 -20.83 8.01
N ILE A 717 -21.39 -20.52 8.35
CA ILE A 717 -20.89 -20.55 9.74
C ILE A 717 -20.67 -19.15 10.28
N ILE A 718 -20.96 -18.98 11.57
CA ILE A 718 -20.83 -17.68 12.27
C ILE A 718 -20.16 -17.87 13.65
N SER A 719 -19.78 -16.75 14.28
CA SER A 719 -19.11 -16.74 15.58
C SER A 719 -19.81 -17.59 16.64
N ALA A 720 -19.05 -18.42 17.33
CA ALA A 720 -19.53 -19.23 18.46
C ALA A 720 -20.13 -18.41 19.62
N ALA A 721 -19.78 -17.10 19.71
CA ALA A 721 -20.29 -16.17 20.70
C ALA A 721 -21.74 -15.71 20.43
N TYR A 722 -22.30 -15.99 19.24
CA TYR A 722 -23.66 -15.59 18.88
C TYR A 722 -24.66 -16.69 19.26
N THR A 723 -25.89 -16.27 19.55
CA THR A 723 -27.01 -17.18 19.78
C THR A 723 -27.81 -17.31 18.50
N ILE A 724 -28.03 -18.53 18.04
CA ILE A 724 -28.80 -18.85 16.84
C ILE A 724 -30.15 -19.39 17.26
N LEU A 725 -31.22 -18.84 16.69
CA LEU A 725 -32.60 -19.12 17.03
C LEU A 725 -33.34 -19.60 15.79
N HIS A 726 -33.92 -20.79 15.86
CA HIS A 726 -34.83 -21.30 14.83
C HIS A 726 -36.28 -21.09 15.27
N PRO A 727 -37.18 -20.54 14.42
CA PRO A 727 -38.58 -20.39 14.78
C PRO A 727 -39.26 -21.76 14.96
N VAL A 728 -39.94 -21.95 16.07
CA VAL A 728 -40.71 -23.20 16.31
C VAL A 728 -41.90 -23.31 15.33
N ASP A 729 -42.47 -22.16 14.96
CA ASP A 729 -43.53 -22.07 13.93
C ASP A 729 -43.06 -21.10 12.84
N GLU A 730 -42.66 -21.64 11.71
CA GLU A 730 -42.09 -20.91 10.56
C GLU A 730 -43.09 -19.90 9.96
N ASP A 731 -44.40 -20.07 10.18
CA ASP A 731 -45.42 -19.13 9.69
C ASP A 731 -45.25 -17.74 10.29
N TYR A 732 -44.58 -17.63 11.47
CA TYR A 732 -44.30 -16.36 12.12
C TYR A 732 -43.00 -15.71 11.69
N THR A 733 -42.22 -16.32 10.82
CA THR A 733 -40.91 -15.82 10.40
C THR A 733 -40.98 -14.38 9.86
N GLU A 734 -41.94 -14.11 8.98
CA GLU A 734 -42.15 -12.76 8.44
C GLU A 734 -42.49 -11.74 9.53
N TYR A 735 -43.29 -12.08 10.50
CA TYR A 735 -43.64 -11.24 11.63
C TYR A 735 -42.39 -10.94 12.49
N PHE A 736 -41.59 -11.97 12.81
CA PHE A 736 -40.38 -11.82 13.63
C PHE A 736 -39.32 -10.97 12.97
N LYS A 737 -39.15 -11.00 11.64
CA LYS A 737 -38.24 -10.09 10.91
C LYS A 737 -38.54 -8.63 11.25
N TYR A 738 -39.79 -8.22 11.29
CA TYR A 738 -40.16 -6.85 11.57
C TYR A 738 -40.26 -6.54 13.05
N LEU A 739 -40.78 -7.48 13.87
CA LEU A 739 -40.78 -7.33 15.31
C LEU A 739 -39.41 -7.01 15.85
N PHE A 740 -38.40 -7.80 15.44
CA PHE A 740 -37.02 -7.69 15.94
C PHE A 740 -36.30 -6.41 15.50
N LYS A 741 -36.75 -5.79 14.46
CA LYS A 741 -36.23 -4.48 14.00
C LYS A 741 -37.06 -3.30 14.54
N SER A 742 -38.17 -3.56 15.21
CA SER A 742 -38.97 -2.47 15.78
C SER A 742 -38.23 -1.80 16.96
N SER A 743 -38.37 -0.48 17.05
CA SER A 743 -37.82 0.30 18.17
C SER A 743 -38.27 -0.20 19.54
N VAL A 744 -39.50 -0.70 19.62
CA VAL A 744 -40.07 -1.27 20.84
C VAL A 744 -39.34 -2.53 21.25
N PHE A 745 -39.09 -3.45 20.34
CA PHE A 745 -38.37 -4.68 20.62
C PHE A 745 -36.87 -4.40 20.92
N ILE A 746 -36.24 -3.47 20.21
CA ILE A 746 -34.85 -3.06 20.54
C ILE A 746 -34.75 -2.49 21.94
N ASN A 747 -35.75 -1.74 22.41
CA ASN A 747 -35.82 -1.27 23.80
C ASN A 747 -36.02 -2.44 24.79
N LEU A 748 -36.74 -3.49 24.41
CA LEU A 748 -36.81 -4.73 25.21
C LEU A 748 -35.47 -5.39 25.32
N LEU A 749 -34.71 -5.53 24.21
CA LEU A 749 -33.37 -6.10 24.23
C LEU A 749 -32.43 -5.35 25.16
N LYS A 750 -32.47 -4.03 25.20
CA LYS A 750 -31.68 -3.20 26.16
C LYS A 750 -31.90 -3.56 27.62
N THR A 751 -33.12 -4.01 28.00
CA THR A 751 -33.42 -4.47 29.36
C THR A 751 -32.83 -5.85 29.67
N CYS A 752 -32.39 -6.57 28.66
CA CYS A 752 -31.85 -7.92 28.79
C CYS A 752 -30.32 -7.95 28.65
N VAL A 753 -29.68 -6.77 28.59
CA VAL A 753 -28.20 -6.64 28.49
C VAL A 753 -27.57 -6.90 29.83
N THR A 754 -26.52 -7.73 29.85
CA THR A 754 -25.65 -7.98 31.00
C THR A 754 -24.19 -7.65 30.61
N GLY A 755 -23.35 -7.29 31.60
CA GLY A 755 -21.96 -6.88 31.38
C GLY A 755 -21.76 -5.36 31.42
N ILE A 756 -20.49 -4.92 31.53
CA ILE A 756 -20.10 -3.50 31.64
C ILE A 756 -19.17 -3.14 30.50
N ARG A 757 -19.42 -2.00 29.83
CA ARG A 757 -18.64 -1.47 28.69
C ARG A 757 -18.52 -2.45 27.52
N GLU A 758 -17.30 -2.84 27.11
CA GLU A 758 -17.05 -3.65 25.90
C GLU A 758 -17.52 -5.12 25.97
N GLY A 759 -17.92 -5.59 27.18
CA GLY A 759 -18.43 -6.94 27.41
C GLY A 759 -19.96 -7.05 27.50
N GLN A 760 -20.71 -6.11 26.93
CA GLN A 760 -22.17 -6.13 26.94
C GLN A 760 -22.73 -7.20 26.00
N ASN A 761 -23.55 -8.13 26.55
CA ASN A 761 -24.23 -9.17 25.80
C ASN A 761 -25.70 -9.27 26.18
N ILE A 762 -26.54 -9.70 25.23
CA ILE A 762 -27.93 -10.05 25.56
C ILE A 762 -27.95 -11.37 26.32
N ASN A 763 -28.51 -11.33 27.52
CA ASN A 763 -28.78 -12.55 28.28
C ASN A 763 -30.03 -13.24 27.75
N TYR A 764 -29.84 -14.36 27.04
CA TYR A 764 -30.94 -15.12 26.42
C TYR A 764 -31.95 -15.63 27.47
N ASN A 765 -31.53 -16.04 28.65
CA ASN A 765 -32.43 -16.48 29.72
C ASN A 765 -33.33 -15.35 30.21
N LEU A 766 -32.82 -14.11 30.29
CA LEU A 766 -33.67 -12.94 30.64
C LEU A 766 -34.65 -12.62 29.51
N LEU A 767 -34.19 -12.66 28.26
CA LEU A 767 -35.02 -12.41 27.07
C LEU A 767 -36.09 -13.51 26.94
N GLY A 768 -35.74 -14.76 27.11
CA GLY A 768 -36.59 -15.93 26.98
C GLY A 768 -37.85 -15.88 27.87
N ASN A 769 -37.70 -15.24 29.04
CA ASN A 769 -38.82 -15.09 29.99
C ASN A 769 -39.70 -13.84 29.73
N LYS A 770 -39.36 -13.00 28.74
CA LYS A 770 -40.20 -11.85 28.40
C LYS A 770 -41.36 -12.25 27.51
N TYR A 771 -42.52 -11.64 27.78
CA TYR A 771 -43.69 -11.79 26.92
C TYR A 771 -43.53 -10.91 25.69
N ILE A 772 -43.89 -11.49 24.53
CA ILE A 772 -43.98 -10.80 23.25
C ILE A 772 -45.41 -10.98 22.65
N PRO A 773 -45.94 -9.99 21.95
CA PRO A 773 -47.22 -10.11 21.29
C PRO A 773 -47.11 -10.99 20.03
N LEU A 774 -48.15 -11.78 19.75
CA LEU A 774 -48.27 -12.59 18.54
C LEU A 774 -49.60 -12.27 17.87
N PRO A 775 -49.62 -11.84 16.59
CA PRO A 775 -50.83 -11.69 15.78
C PRO A 775 -51.41 -13.05 15.43
N PRO A 776 -52.71 -13.14 15.07
CA PRO A 776 -53.29 -14.31 14.38
C PRO A 776 -52.53 -14.57 13.06
N LYS A 777 -52.45 -15.84 12.64
CA LYS A 777 -51.73 -16.23 11.41
C LYS A 777 -52.29 -15.54 10.14
N GLU A 778 -53.56 -15.24 10.13
CA GLU A 778 -54.22 -14.54 9.03
C GLU A 778 -53.70 -13.12 8.82
N GLU A 779 -53.25 -12.46 9.90
CA GLU A 779 -52.71 -11.11 9.86
C GLU A 779 -51.21 -11.08 9.46
N ILE A 780 -50.48 -12.20 9.59
CA ILE A 780 -49.06 -12.28 9.23
C ILE A 780 -48.84 -11.96 7.75
N LYS A 781 -49.77 -12.32 6.87
CA LYS A 781 -49.72 -11.97 5.44
C LYS A 781 -49.66 -10.45 5.20
N GLY A 782 -50.15 -9.65 6.18
CA GLY A 782 -50.01 -8.19 6.13
C GLY A 782 -48.61 -7.71 6.30
N PHE A 783 -47.76 -8.40 7.10
CA PHE A 783 -46.35 -8.04 7.32
C PHE A 783 -45.49 -8.33 6.07
N ALA A 784 -45.85 -9.35 5.27
CA ALA A 784 -45.16 -9.61 4.01
C ALA A 784 -45.23 -8.42 3.02
N ARG A 785 -46.29 -7.59 3.12
CA ARG A 785 -46.41 -6.36 2.32
C ARG A 785 -45.37 -5.29 2.67
N LEU A 786 -44.74 -5.32 3.86
CA LEU A 786 -43.63 -4.45 4.19
C LEU A 786 -42.40 -4.71 3.30
N ASN A 787 -42.30 -5.90 2.69
CA ASN A 787 -41.29 -6.16 1.68
C ASN A 787 -41.45 -5.26 0.45
N GLU A 788 -42.71 -4.97 0.04
CA GLU A 788 -43.01 -4.06 -1.08
C GLU A 788 -42.49 -2.63 -0.78
N VAL A 789 -42.54 -2.21 0.51
CA VAL A 789 -41.95 -0.92 0.94
C VAL A 789 -40.42 -0.92 0.82
N ASN A 790 -39.81 -2.02 1.20
CA ASN A 790 -38.35 -2.17 1.06
C ASN A 790 -37.94 -2.18 -0.42
N GLU A 791 -38.65 -2.89 -1.27
CA GLU A 791 -38.40 -2.89 -2.74
C GLU A 791 -38.51 -1.46 -3.31
N LEU A 792 -39.50 -0.70 -2.83
CA LEU A 792 -39.66 0.68 -3.23
C LEU A 792 -38.51 1.57 -2.77
N ILE A 793 -38.03 1.39 -1.53
CA ILE A 793 -36.86 2.10 -1.00
C ILE A 793 -35.62 1.81 -1.86
N TYR A 794 -35.36 0.55 -2.17
CA TYR A 794 -34.22 0.17 -3.02
C TYR A 794 -34.33 0.75 -4.43
N ALA A 795 -35.53 0.72 -5.02
CA ALA A 795 -35.79 1.33 -6.34
C ALA A 795 -35.54 2.85 -6.32
N PHE A 796 -35.91 3.55 -5.24
CA PHE A 796 -35.59 4.97 -5.09
C PHE A 796 -34.11 5.24 -4.92
N GLU A 797 -33.42 4.46 -4.12
CA GLU A 797 -31.96 4.61 -3.89
C GLU A 797 -31.19 4.41 -5.20
N ASP A 798 -31.51 3.37 -5.97
CA ASP A 798 -30.89 3.12 -7.27
C ASP A 798 -31.20 4.24 -8.28
N ASN A 799 -32.45 4.75 -8.29
CA ASN A 799 -32.84 5.90 -9.11
C ASN A 799 -32.03 7.16 -8.76
N VAL A 800 -31.84 7.46 -7.46
CA VAL A 800 -31.03 8.59 -7.01
C VAL A 800 -29.58 8.47 -7.45
N ASN A 801 -29.00 7.28 -7.41
CA ASN A 801 -27.63 7.05 -7.84
C ASN A 801 -27.50 7.21 -9.36
N THR A 802 -28.41 6.64 -10.13
CA THR A 802 -28.44 6.80 -11.61
C THR A 802 -28.65 8.26 -12.02
N LEU A 803 -29.49 9.02 -11.29
CA LEU A 803 -29.66 10.47 -11.53
C LEU A 803 -28.39 11.28 -11.25
N LYS A 804 -27.60 10.89 -10.25
CA LYS A 804 -26.29 11.53 -9.98
C LYS A 804 -25.30 11.29 -11.12
N GLU A 805 -25.26 10.07 -11.64
CA GLU A 805 -24.45 9.72 -12.81
C GLU A 805 -24.91 10.50 -14.04
N TYR A 806 -26.19 10.47 -14.37
CA TYR A 806 -26.78 11.20 -15.46
C TYR A 806 -26.47 12.69 -15.41
N LYS A 807 -26.61 13.32 -14.22
CA LYS A 807 -26.25 14.71 -14.01
C LYS A 807 -24.78 14.98 -14.36
N LYS A 808 -23.88 14.08 -13.98
CA LYS A 808 -22.44 14.21 -14.24
C LYS A 808 -22.14 14.16 -15.75
N HIS A 809 -22.75 13.21 -16.45
CA HIS A 809 -22.61 13.06 -17.89
C HIS A 809 -23.23 14.25 -18.64
N LEU A 810 -24.44 14.63 -18.27
CA LEU A 810 -25.12 15.78 -18.87
C LEU A 810 -24.35 17.09 -18.74
N ILE A 811 -23.73 17.35 -17.57
CA ILE A 811 -22.87 18.52 -17.37
C ILE A 811 -21.68 18.46 -18.34
N SER A 812 -21.04 17.30 -18.48
CA SER A 812 -19.92 17.12 -19.40
C SER A 812 -20.33 17.40 -20.85
N ASP A 813 -21.44 16.81 -21.29
CA ASP A 813 -21.94 16.94 -22.67
C ASP A 813 -22.34 18.39 -23.01
N ILE A 814 -22.93 19.11 -22.03
CA ILE A 814 -23.27 20.54 -22.19
C ILE A 814 -22.01 21.38 -22.30
N ILE A 815 -21.05 21.22 -21.37
CA ILE A 815 -19.84 22.02 -21.32
C ILE A 815 -18.95 21.78 -22.54
N THR A 816 -18.90 20.55 -23.06
CA THR A 816 -18.16 20.19 -24.27
C THR A 816 -18.89 20.57 -25.56
N GLY A 817 -20.12 21.09 -25.47
CA GLY A 817 -20.94 21.50 -26.62
C GLY A 817 -21.53 20.32 -27.41
N GLN A 818 -21.52 19.12 -26.89
CA GLN A 818 -22.12 17.93 -27.49
C GLN A 818 -23.67 17.96 -27.39
N ILE A 819 -24.18 18.60 -26.35
CA ILE A 819 -25.63 18.88 -26.19
C ILE A 819 -25.80 20.39 -26.11
N LYS A 820 -26.69 20.91 -26.96
CA LYS A 820 -27.04 22.32 -27.00
C LYS A 820 -28.09 22.62 -25.92
N VAL A 821 -27.77 23.55 -25.02
CA VAL A 821 -28.75 24.07 -24.07
C VAL A 821 -29.69 25.04 -24.80
N CYS A 822 -31.00 24.77 -24.80
CA CYS A 822 -32.02 25.64 -25.36
C CYS A 822 -32.36 26.77 -24.39
#